data_c8ee09b390b7569de6efd60e5bc09259
#
_entry.id   c8ee09b390b7569de6efd60e5bc09259
#
_cell.length_a   1.000
_cell.length_b   1.000
_cell.length_c   1.000
_cell.angle_alpha   90.00
_cell.angle_beta   90.00
_cell.angle_gamma   90.00
#
_symmetry.space_group_name_H-M   'P 1'
#
loop_
_entity.id
_entity.type
_entity.pdbx_description
1 polymer ?
#
loop_
_entity_poly.entity_id
_entity_poly.type
_entity_poly.pdbx_seq_one_letter_code
_entity_poly.pdbx_strand_id
1 'polypeptide(L)'
;MPSDEPIRQTHERVPTWEWAAIVAILLIAAFFRLWALGDAPRGLEHDEVISWRIADGVLRGQVGLYFAEQGSFGHEPLFSYFMAAALALCGPNWLGVRFWAPMFGLLGISTAYALMRRLFGRLVALVMAGGMAVLVWSLFFNRLGLRLNMLLVLWCAAAYCFWRGLDTLQPGTLNLKLESSWPWFAGGGVLAGLGLYTYMASRALPLFCGAFAVYLAVFHRDRLRGRWLSLVLFFVLLVAVAAPLFLYLAAHPELEERTTQVDEPLRQLRLGNPHPILQNALALLGMWQVRGEPYWQVNVANRPVFVEPLGALLFYLGVGLALWRWRQPRYAFLLLWLGAGLVPSLVTSDAPSWPRTLGAVPAALALLGVAAHQVWRWAGQRWSGRARPYLVAALVAVLAIEAGWTYRNYLVRWPRQANVRFTFQSSMTEAFRYLDANEDTSPVIVAGLSVHDVDQWTQACTLHRRDLAVSWADVRQALILPAGTDVARLIVLDITPFAPALQDWALAGATMLAEGPITGENRPSFVVYRLDLAGLRHEAESPPLTSVAVGSDPVDRAGQRSLQPPVDFGGVVEFLGYRWVGELTSGEQAGVLTFWRVLRSVPPPLRAFVHLLDAGQNVVVGYDALGSPPDRWQAGDILVQWHPLTMPPAGTYYPEIGWYVPPDGPRLQVREDGTDLADRLLLAPVSCR
;
A
#
# COMPACT_ATOMS: atom_id res chain seq x y z
N MET A 1 22.50 33.97 34.57
CA MET A 1 22.13 32.65 34.07
C MET A 1 21.42 31.94 35.20
N PRO A 2 20.15 31.55 35.12
CA PRO A 2 19.51 30.77 36.14
C PRO A 2 20.16 29.38 36.11
N SER A 3 20.60 28.91 37.27
CA SER A 3 21.20 27.62 37.51
C SER A 3 20.30 26.51 36.92
N ASP A 4 20.90 25.68 36.05
CA ASP A 4 20.34 24.40 35.62
C ASP A 4 20.22 23.51 36.86
N GLU A 5 19.07 23.58 37.56
CA GLU A 5 18.74 22.50 38.48
C GLU A 5 18.55 21.24 37.64
N PRO A 6 19.42 20.22 37.85
CA PRO A 6 19.12 18.91 37.29
C PRO A 6 17.73 18.55 37.79
N ILE A 7 16.83 18.17 36.87
CA ILE A 7 15.55 17.56 37.24
C ILE A 7 15.94 16.35 38.10
N ARG A 8 15.91 16.53 39.44
CA ARG A 8 16.08 15.43 40.40
C ARG A 8 15.06 14.39 39.98
N GLN A 9 15.52 13.32 39.35
CA GLN A 9 14.74 12.11 39.16
C GLN A 9 14.58 11.50 40.57
N THR A 10 13.71 12.11 41.38
CA THR A 10 13.13 11.41 42.48
C THR A 10 12.39 10.22 41.91
N HIS A 11 12.55 9.04 42.48
CA HIS A 11 11.69 7.87 42.28
C HIS A 11 10.27 8.22 42.85
N GLU A 12 9.73 9.37 42.38
CA GLU A 12 8.36 9.75 42.73
C GLU A 12 7.45 8.72 42.09
N ARG A 13 6.70 8.05 42.94
CA ARG A 13 5.59 7.20 42.48
C ARG A 13 4.76 7.98 41.51
N VAL A 14 4.39 7.35 40.40
CA VAL A 14 3.51 7.96 39.41
C VAL A 14 2.19 8.28 40.12
N PRO A 15 1.78 9.56 40.19
CA PRO A 15 0.54 9.90 40.91
C PRO A 15 -0.67 9.32 40.15
N THR A 16 -1.72 9.01 40.88
CA THR A 16 -2.93 8.35 40.33
C THR A 16 -3.54 9.12 39.16
N TRP A 17 -3.52 10.45 39.21
CA TRP A 17 -4.03 11.28 38.11
C TRP A 17 -3.24 11.12 36.80
N GLU A 18 -1.93 10.90 36.90
CA GLU A 18 -1.08 10.68 35.70
C GLU A 18 -1.39 9.34 35.05
N TRP A 19 -1.63 8.29 35.87
CA TRP A 19 -2.15 7.02 35.40
C TRP A 19 -3.51 7.17 34.73
N ALA A 20 -4.42 7.88 35.37
CA ALA A 20 -5.73 8.15 34.78
C ALA A 20 -5.64 8.90 33.45
N ALA A 21 -4.75 9.90 33.37
CA ALA A 21 -4.56 10.67 32.14
C ALA A 21 -4.00 9.82 30.99
N ILE A 22 -2.95 9.01 31.23
CA ILE A 22 -2.39 8.16 30.16
C ILE A 22 -3.35 7.05 29.74
N VAL A 23 -4.09 6.45 30.68
CA VAL A 23 -5.13 5.47 30.36
C VAL A 23 -6.23 6.10 29.51
N ALA A 24 -6.71 7.30 29.87
CA ALA A 24 -7.68 8.03 29.06
C ALA A 24 -7.17 8.32 27.63
N ILE A 25 -5.91 8.76 27.52
CA ILE A 25 -5.28 8.97 26.21
C ILE A 25 -5.21 7.66 25.41
N LEU A 26 -4.82 6.55 26.03
CA LEU A 26 -4.75 5.25 25.35
C LEU A 26 -6.14 4.71 24.96
N LEU A 27 -7.18 4.97 25.75
CA LEU A 27 -8.57 4.62 25.39
C LEU A 27 -9.06 5.45 24.20
N ILE A 28 -8.77 6.76 24.18
CA ILE A 28 -9.05 7.62 23.03
C ILE A 28 -8.26 7.13 21.79
N ALA A 29 -6.99 6.81 21.97
CA ALA A 29 -6.16 6.26 20.90
C ALA A 29 -6.69 4.92 20.37
N ALA A 30 -7.16 4.05 21.26
CA ALA A 30 -7.79 2.77 20.91
C ALA A 30 -9.09 3.00 20.13
N PHE A 31 -9.95 3.92 20.59
CA PHE A 31 -11.16 4.29 19.85
C PHE A 31 -10.85 4.69 18.42
N PHE A 32 -9.93 5.63 18.18
CA PHE A 32 -9.59 6.10 16.84
C PHE A 32 -8.95 5.00 15.96
N ARG A 33 -8.29 4.01 16.55
CA ARG A 33 -7.61 2.93 15.83
C ARG A 33 -8.49 1.73 15.56
N LEU A 34 -9.43 1.43 16.44
CA LEU A 34 -10.26 0.22 16.38
C LEU A 34 -11.68 0.48 15.86
N TRP A 35 -12.24 1.70 16.07
CA TRP A 35 -13.60 2.01 15.66
C TRP A 35 -13.75 1.84 14.13
N ALA A 36 -14.73 1.04 13.70
CA ALA A 36 -15.02 0.74 12.31
C ALA A 36 -13.78 0.34 11.50
N LEU A 37 -12.86 -0.49 12.06
CA LEU A 37 -11.60 -0.87 11.46
C LEU A 37 -11.78 -1.62 10.13
N GLY A 38 -12.88 -2.36 9.96
CA GLY A 38 -13.22 -3.08 8.72
C GLY A 38 -14.03 -2.26 7.71
N ASP A 39 -14.44 -1.02 8.06
CA ASP A 39 -15.32 -0.20 7.22
C ASP A 39 -14.80 1.22 6.92
N ALA A 40 -13.80 1.67 7.65
CA ALA A 40 -13.19 2.99 7.44
C ALA A 40 -11.65 2.90 7.34
N PRO A 41 -11.08 2.60 6.17
CA PRO A 41 -11.75 2.34 4.88
C PRO A 41 -12.28 0.91 4.77
N ARG A 42 -13.34 0.74 3.98
CA ARG A 42 -13.87 -0.58 3.62
C ARG A 42 -13.00 -1.19 2.53
N GLY A 43 -12.68 -2.48 2.67
CA GLY A 43 -11.78 -3.20 1.78
C GLY A 43 -10.31 -3.07 2.17
N LEU A 44 -9.44 -3.58 1.32
CA LEU A 44 -7.99 -3.65 1.53
C LEU A 44 -7.27 -2.88 0.41
N GLU A 45 -6.22 -2.20 0.79
CA GLU A 45 -5.32 -1.52 -0.14
C GLU A 45 -4.32 -2.53 -0.72
N HIS A 46 -3.77 -2.24 -1.90
CA HIS A 46 -2.85 -3.12 -2.63
C HIS A 46 -1.68 -3.61 -1.76
N ASP A 47 -1.00 -2.74 -1.01
CA ASP A 47 0.11 -3.13 -0.14
C ASP A 47 -0.36 -3.99 1.06
N GLU A 48 -1.63 -3.86 1.51
CA GLU A 48 -2.21 -4.74 2.52
C GLU A 48 -2.42 -6.16 1.97
N VAL A 49 -2.91 -6.26 0.72
CA VAL A 49 -3.13 -7.54 0.02
C VAL A 49 -1.80 -8.25 -0.25
N ILE A 50 -0.76 -7.50 -0.66
CA ILE A 50 0.59 -8.05 -0.82
C ILE A 50 1.15 -8.52 0.52
N SER A 51 1.01 -7.71 1.57
CA SER A 51 1.44 -8.10 2.93
C SER A 51 0.74 -9.37 3.41
N TRP A 52 -0.57 -9.50 3.10
CA TRP A 52 -1.33 -10.73 3.35
C TRP A 52 -0.77 -11.92 2.59
N ARG A 53 -0.48 -11.77 1.29
CA ARG A 53 0.08 -12.84 0.45
C ARG A 53 1.42 -13.35 0.98
N ILE A 54 2.31 -12.43 1.37
CA ILE A 54 3.59 -12.76 2.00
C ILE A 54 3.35 -13.54 3.31
N ALA A 55 2.43 -13.06 4.15
CA ALA A 55 2.11 -13.70 5.43
C ALA A 55 1.48 -15.10 5.25
N ASP A 56 0.63 -15.27 4.25
CA ASP A 56 0.06 -16.58 3.87
C ASP A 56 1.15 -17.52 3.34
N GLY A 57 2.11 -17.01 2.56
CA GLY A 57 3.32 -17.73 2.17
C GLY A 57 4.15 -18.20 3.37
N VAL A 58 4.32 -17.35 4.39
CA VAL A 58 5.00 -17.72 5.65
C VAL A 58 4.26 -18.87 6.35
N LEU A 59 2.93 -18.86 6.39
CA LEU A 59 2.14 -19.97 6.97
C LEU A 59 2.33 -21.29 6.20
N ARG A 60 2.67 -21.22 4.92
CA ARG A 60 3.01 -22.40 4.09
C ARG A 60 4.48 -22.77 4.14
N GLY A 61 5.28 -22.15 5.01
CA GLY A 61 6.69 -22.46 5.21
C GLY A 61 7.67 -21.64 4.37
N GLN A 62 7.22 -20.61 3.65
CA GLN A 62 8.10 -19.68 2.93
C GLN A 62 8.73 -18.69 3.90
N VAL A 63 9.96 -18.94 4.32
CA VAL A 63 10.70 -18.11 5.27
C VAL A 63 11.76 -17.31 4.52
N GLY A 64 11.87 -16.00 4.80
CA GLY A 64 12.82 -15.12 4.12
C GLY A 64 13.29 -13.95 4.98
N LEU A 65 14.44 -13.38 4.63
CA LEU A 65 14.98 -12.15 5.20
C LEU A 65 14.45 -10.91 4.49
N TYR A 66 13.92 -11.09 3.29
CA TYR A 66 13.30 -10.06 2.46
C TYR A 66 12.38 -10.76 1.46
N PHE A 67 11.22 -10.20 1.18
CA PHE A 67 10.24 -10.80 0.28
C PHE A 67 10.08 -9.93 -0.97
N ALA A 68 10.14 -10.57 -2.14
CA ALA A 68 9.80 -9.97 -3.42
C ALA A 68 8.63 -10.75 -4.03
N GLU A 69 7.53 -10.07 -4.30
CA GLU A 69 6.37 -10.63 -4.96
C GLU A 69 6.22 -10.07 -6.37
N GLN A 70 5.74 -10.87 -7.32
CA GLN A 70 5.48 -10.41 -8.68
C GLN A 70 4.53 -9.20 -8.68
N GLY A 71 4.89 -8.15 -9.41
CA GLY A 71 4.08 -6.93 -9.48
C GLY A 71 4.20 -6.02 -8.26
N SER A 72 5.07 -6.34 -7.27
CA SER A 72 5.32 -5.50 -6.12
C SER A 72 6.80 -5.27 -5.86
N PHE A 73 7.08 -4.22 -5.11
CA PHE A 73 8.41 -3.95 -4.60
C PHE A 73 8.74 -4.86 -3.42
N GLY A 74 10.04 -5.08 -3.19
CA GLY A 74 10.47 -5.90 -2.07
C GLY A 74 10.04 -5.37 -0.69
N HIS A 75 9.79 -6.28 0.23
CA HIS A 75 9.24 -6.03 1.55
C HIS A 75 10.16 -6.51 2.66
N GLU A 76 10.42 -5.65 3.65
CA GLU A 76 11.05 -6.05 4.91
C GLU A 76 10.13 -7.02 5.68
N PRO A 77 10.70 -8.08 6.30
CA PRO A 77 9.95 -9.28 6.65
C PRO A 77 9.19 -9.21 7.99
N LEU A 78 9.62 -8.34 8.93
CA LEU A 78 9.25 -8.49 10.34
C LEU A 78 7.74 -8.40 10.57
N PHE A 79 7.05 -7.45 9.90
CA PHE A 79 5.61 -7.30 10.03
C PHE A 79 4.84 -8.49 9.45
N SER A 80 5.33 -9.10 8.37
CA SER A 80 4.67 -10.24 7.73
C SER A 80 4.66 -11.48 8.63
N TYR A 81 5.68 -11.69 9.44
CA TYR A 81 5.67 -12.76 10.45
C TYR A 81 4.63 -12.53 11.54
N PHE A 82 4.46 -11.29 12.01
CA PHE A 82 3.39 -10.94 12.94
C PHE A 82 2.01 -11.10 12.30
N MET A 83 1.85 -10.66 11.05
CA MET A 83 0.61 -10.84 10.31
C MET A 83 0.29 -12.33 10.13
N ALA A 84 1.27 -13.17 9.80
CA ALA A 84 1.08 -14.62 9.70
C ALA A 84 0.52 -15.21 11.01
N ALA A 85 1.05 -14.80 12.17
CA ALA A 85 0.50 -15.21 13.47
C ALA A 85 -0.96 -14.75 13.67
N ALA A 86 -1.32 -13.54 13.24
CA ALA A 86 -2.70 -13.06 13.30
C ALA A 86 -3.63 -13.83 12.35
N LEU A 87 -3.16 -14.13 11.14
CA LEU A 87 -3.92 -14.94 10.17
C LEU A 87 -4.15 -16.37 10.68
N ALA A 88 -3.18 -16.97 11.37
CA ALA A 88 -3.35 -18.27 12.01
C ALA A 88 -4.42 -18.28 13.10
N LEU A 89 -4.61 -17.15 13.80
CA LEU A 89 -5.59 -17.01 14.90
C LEU A 89 -6.96 -16.55 14.41
N CYS A 90 -7.00 -15.58 13.51
CA CYS A 90 -8.24 -14.90 13.07
C CYS A 90 -8.76 -15.40 11.72
N GLY A 91 -7.97 -16.20 10.99
CA GLY A 91 -8.27 -16.60 9.61
C GLY A 91 -7.91 -15.54 8.57
N PRO A 92 -8.00 -15.88 7.26
CA PRO A 92 -7.68 -15.00 6.14
C PRO A 92 -8.81 -13.97 5.90
N ASN A 93 -8.85 -12.95 6.74
CA ASN A 93 -9.85 -11.88 6.66
C ASN A 93 -9.22 -10.53 7.00
N TRP A 94 -9.97 -9.44 6.83
CA TRP A 94 -9.52 -8.08 7.11
C TRP A 94 -9.00 -7.90 8.54
N LEU A 95 -9.54 -8.63 9.53
CA LEU A 95 -9.10 -8.56 10.92
C LEU A 95 -7.70 -9.16 11.07
N GLY A 96 -7.44 -10.34 10.47
CA GLY A 96 -6.10 -10.96 10.46
C GLY A 96 -5.06 -10.04 9.82
N VAL A 97 -5.43 -9.34 8.74
CA VAL A 97 -4.55 -8.39 8.05
C VAL A 97 -4.25 -7.16 8.92
N ARG A 98 -5.26 -6.56 9.56
CA ARG A 98 -5.15 -5.28 10.28
C ARG A 98 -4.89 -5.40 11.78
N PHE A 99 -4.96 -6.59 12.37
CA PHE A 99 -4.90 -6.80 13.83
C PHE A 99 -3.72 -6.12 14.51
N TRP A 100 -2.51 -6.30 13.97
CA TRP A 100 -1.30 -5.77 14.60
C TRP A 100 -1.11 -4.27 14.43
N ALA A 101 -1.71 -3.64 13.42
CA ALA A 101 -1.53 -2.21 13.16
C ALA A 101 -1.98 -1.32 14.34
N PRO A 102 -3.23 -1.43 14.87
CA PRO A 102 -3.64 -0.70 16.05
C PRO A 102 -2.84 -1.08 17.30
N MET A 103 -2.45 -2.34 17.47
CA MET A 103 -1.65 -2.80 18.62
C MET A 103 -0.29 -2.13 18.64
N PHE A 104 0.44 -2.12 17.53
CA PHE A 104 1.70 -1.39 17.41
C PHE A 104 1.53 0.12 17.55
N GLY A 105 0.41 0.68 17.08
CA GLY A 105 0.07 2.09 17.32
C GLY A 105 -0.02 2.44 18.80
N LEU A 106 -0.73 1.63 19.61
CA LEU A 106 -0.88 1.81 21.05
C LEU A 106 0.46 1.59 21.79
N LEU A 107 1.21 0.56 21.42
CA LEU A 107 2.56 0.32 21.97
C LEU A 107 3.52 1.46 21.61
N GLY A 108 3.42 2.03 20.40
CA GLY A 108 4.21 3.18 19.97
C GLY A 108 3.94 4.42 20.83
N ILE A 109 2.67 4.72 21.14
CA ILE A 109 2.31 5.80 22.07
C ILE A 109 2.87 5.53 23.46
N SER A 110 2.74 4.31 23.96
CA SER A 110 3.19 3.92 25.32
C SER A 110 4.71 4.02 25.46
N THR A 111 5.48 3.53 24.48
CA THR A 111 6.95 3.59 24.49
C THR A 111 7.46 5.02 24.31
N ALA A 112 6.83 5.82 23.43
CA ALA A 112 7.13 7.24 23.26
C ALA A 112 6.82 8.04 24.53
N TYR A 113 5.69 7.77 25.20
CA TYR A 113 5.35 8.38 26.48
C TYR A 113 6.41 8.08 27.54
N ALA A 114 6.81 6.82 27.71
CA ALA A 114 7.84 6.42 28.67
C ALA A 114 9.17 7.14 28.41
N LEU A 115 9.58 7.24 27.15
CA LEU A 115 10.78 7.96 26.74
C LEU A 115 10.69 9.46 27.06
N MET A 116 9.63 10.14 26.61
CA MET A 116 9.51 11.59 26.80
C MET A 116 9.26 11.98 28.26
N ARG A 117 8.55 11.14 29.03
CA ARG A 117 8.42 11.31 30.45
C ARG A 117 9.78 11.32 31.17
N ARG A 118 10.68 10.43 30.73
CA ARG A 118 12.05 10.38 31.26
C ARG A 118 12.88 11.62 30.87
N LEU A 119 12.75 12.09 29.63
CA LEU A 119 13.59 13.18 29.11
C LEU A 119 13.11 14.57 29.54
N PHE A 120 11.82 14.81 29.54
CA PHE A 120 11.21 16.14 29.68
C PHE A 120 10.13 16.22 30.76
N GLY A 121 9.74 15.08 31.37
CA GLY A 121 8.74 15.02 32.41
C GLY A 121 7.31 14.87 31.89
N ARG A 122 6.36 14.91 32.83
CA ARG A 122 4.95 14.49 32.65
C ARG A 122 4.21 15.27 31.57
N LEU A 123 4.29 16.62 31.61
CA LEU A 123 3.50 17.47 30.72
C LEU A 123 3.88 17.26 29.25
N VAL A 124 5.18 17.22 28.94
CA VAL A 124 5.67 16.98 27.57
C VAL A 124 5.22 15.61 27.08
N ALA A 125 5.33 14.58 27.93
CA ALA A 125 4.94 13.22 27.57
C ALA A 125 3.43 13.08 27.32
N LEU A 126 2.59 13.69 28.16
CA LEU A 126 1.13 13.64 28.00
C LEU A 126 0.67 14.43 26.76
N VAL A 127 1.24 15.60 26.50
CA VAL A 127 0.91 16.41 25.31
C VAL A 127 1.29 15.65 24.04
N MET A 128 2.50 15.09 23.98
CA MET A 128 2.94 14.27 22.87
C MET A 128 2.04 13.04 22.68
N ALA A 129 1.75 12.28 23.73
CA ALA A 129 0.91 11.10 23.67
C ALA A 129 -0.53 11.44 23.22
N GLY A 130 -1.08 12.56 23.71
CA GLY A 130 -2.38 13.09 23.27
C GLY A 130 -2.39 13.43 21.77
N GLY A 131 -1.35 14.11 21.29
CA GLY A 131 -1.18 14.37 19.85
C GLY A 131 -1.10 13.08 19.05
N MET A 132 -0.27 12.11 19.45
CA MET A 132 -0.18 10.80 18.78
C MET A 132 -1.51 10.02 18.82
N ALA A 133 -2.37 10.25 19.82
CA ALA A 133 -3.66 9.59 19.91
C ALA A 133 -4.66 10.05 18.85
N VAL A 134 -4.64 11.35 18.47
CA VAL A 134 -5.72 11.95 17.67
C VAL A 134 -5.30 12.51 16.31
N LEU A 135 -4.01 12.85 16.09
CA LEU A 135 -3.55 13.38 14.81
C LEU A 135 -3.52 12.31 13.71
N VAL A 136 -4.07 12.65 12.54
CA VAL A 136 -4.15 11.73 11.39
C VAL A 136 -2.77 11.25 10.96
N TRP A 137 -1.75 12.11 10.96
CA TRP A 137 -0.38 11.75 10.59
C TRP A 137 0.17 10.55 11.39
N SER A 138 -0.14 10.47 12.69
CA SER A 138 0.22 9.33 13.55
C SER A 138 -0.74 8.15 13.43
N LEU A 139 -2.03 8.44 13.20
CA LEU A 139 -3.12 7.48 13.29
C LEU A 139 -3.31 6.68 12.01
N PHE A 140 -3.15 7.31 10.83
CA PHE A 140 -3.54 6.79 9.53
C PHE A 140 -3.03 5.36 9.31
N PHE A 141 -1.71 5.17 9.43
CA PHE A 141 -1.06 3.88 9.19
C PHE A 141 -1.39 2.82 10.26
N ASN A 142 -1.74 3.24 11.47
CA ASN A 142 -2.12 2.30 12.54
C ASN A 142 -3.51 1.67 12.35
N ARG A 143 -4.15 1.88 11.20
CA ARG A 143 -5.41 1.25 10.81
C ARG A 143 -5.26 0.34 9.58
N LEU A 144 -4.07 0.31 8.99
CA LEU A 144 -3.74 -0.45 7.79
C LEU A 144 -2.71 -1.53 8.10
N GLY A 145 -2.85 -2.70 7.49
CA GLY A 145 -1.96 -3.84 7.65
C GLY A 145 -0.59 -3.67 6.99
N LEU A 146 0.11 -2.59 7.33
CA LEU A 146 1.35 -2.17 6.68
C LEU A 146 2.57 -2.32 7.59
N ARG A 147 3.70 -2.72 7.01
CA ARG A 147 4.96 -3.01 7.70
C ARG A 147 5.55 -1.82 8.50
N LEU A 148 5.26 -0.59 8.11
CA LEU A 148 5.77 0.61 8.78
C LEU A 148 5.21 0.83 10.20
N ASN A 149 4.15 0.11 10.60
CA ASN A 149 3.54 0.24 11.94
C ASN A 149 4.48 -0.10 13.10
N MET A 150 5.47 -0.98 12.88
CA MET A 150 6.42 -1.38 13.92
C MET A 150 7.55 -0.35 14.13
N LEU A 151 7.77 0.56 13.17
CA LEU A 151 8.87 1.53 13.17
C LEU A 151 8.94 2.33 14.47
N LEU A 152 7.83 2.98 14.86
CA LEU A 152 7.79 3.85 16.03
C LEU A 152 8.02 3.11 17.34
N VAL A 153 7.47 1.89 17.47
CA VAL A 153 7.66 1.06 18.67
C VAL A 153 9.14 0.77 18.88
N LEU A 154 9.82 0.28 17.84
CA LEU A 154 11.22 -0.13 17.93
C LEU A 154 12.15 1.05 18.11
N TRP A 155 11.90 2.18 17.41
CA TRP A 155 12.70 3.40 17.58
C TRP A 155 12.57 3.98 18.98
N CYS A 156 11.34 4.12 19.50
CA CYS A 156 11.11 4.66 20.83
C CYS A 156 11.67 3.73 21.93
N ALA A 157 11.51 2.41 21.77
CA ALA A 157 12.04 1.43 22.71
C ALA A 157 13.59 1.42 22.71
N ALA A 158 14.22 1.42 21.52
CA ALA A 158 15.67 1.52 21.39
C ALA A 158 16.21 2.81 22.04
N ALA A 159 15.57 3.95 21.76
CA ALA A 159 15.92 5.24 22.35
C ALA A 159 15.70 5.26 23.87
N TYR A 160 14.64 4.65 24.38
CA TYR A 160 14.42 4.51 25.82
C TYR A 160 15.52 3.70 26.49
N CYS A 161 15.87 2.56 25.90
CA CYS A 161 16.98 1.74 26.40
C CYS A 161 18.31 2.51 26.38
N PHE A 162 18.61 3.22 25.30
CA PHE A 162 19.80 4.04 25.17
C PHE A 162 19.90 5.10 26.29
N TRP A 163 18.83 5.87 26.51
CA TRP A 163 18.79 6.87 27.57
C TRP A 163 18.82 6.24 28.98
N ARG A 164 18.19 5.09 29.16
CA ARG A 164 18.25 4.33 30.41
C ARG A 164 19.70 3.94 30.72
N GLY A 165 20.44 3.47 29.73
CA GLY A 165 21.87 3.14 29.84
C GLY A 165 22.73 4.35 30.19
N LEU A 166 22.42 5.53 29.64
CA LEU A 166 23.14 6.78 29.95
C LEU A 166 22.94 7.28 31.40
N ASP A 167 21.79 6.99 32.01
CA ASP A 167 21.42 7.53 33.32
C ASP A 167 21.75 6.60 34.50
N THR A 168 22.21 5.37 34.27
CA THR A 168 22.44 4.36 35.33
C THR A 168 23.56 4.63 36.29
N LEU A 169 24.44 5.60 36.02
CA LEU A 169 25.50 6.04 36.93
C LEU A 169 25.34 7.53 37.25
N GLN A 170 24.87 7.85 38.47
CA GLN A 170 25.07 9.21 39.00
C GLN A 170 26.41 9.28 39.72
N PRO A 171 27.26 10.29 39.42
CA PRO A 171 28.47 10.55 40.23
C PRO A 171 28.03 10.96 41.64
N GLY A 172 28.31 10.16 42.66
CA GLY A 172 28.15 10.56 44.02
C GLY A 172 27.31 9.71 44.97
N THR A 173 26.69 8.63 44.52
CA THR A 173 26.05 7.67 45.45
C THR A 173 26.91 6.43 45.65
N LEU A 174 27.54 6.35 46.79
CA LEU A 174 28.35 5.20 47.27
C LEU A 174 27.46 4.01 47.66
N ASN A 175 26.43 3.69 46.88
CA ASN A 175 25.65 2.46 47.06
C ASN A 175 26.02 1.47 45.98
N LEU A 176 26.73 0.43 46.38
CA LEU A 176 27.26 -0.70 45.62
C LEU A 176 26.18 -1.62 45.00
N LYS A 177 25.09 -1.10 44.50
CA LYS A 177 24.28 -1.80 43.50
C LYS A 177 24.62 -1.24 42.12
N LEU A 178 25.66 -1.83 41.52
CA LEU A 178 25.98 -1.66 40.12
C LEU A 178 24.74 -2.10 39.31
N GLU A 179 23.81 -1.18 39.06
CA GLU A 179 22.93 -1.31 37.93
C GLU A 179 23.77 -1.18 36.67
N SER A 180 24.14 -2.31 36.09
CA SER A 180 24.99 -2.39 34.93
C SER A 180 24.31 -1.67 33.75
N SER A 181 25.00 -0.72 33.11
CA SER A 181 24.47 0.01 31.93
C SER A 181 24.41 -0.86 30.67
N TRP A 182 25.23 -1.92 30.60
CA TRP A 182 25.35 -2.74 29.40
C TRP A 182 24.06 -3.44 28.94
N PRO A 183 23.15 -3.96 29.80
CA PRO A 183 21.96 -4.61 29.32
C PRO A 183 21.03 -3.65 28.57
N TRP A 184 20.98 -2.39 29.02
CA TRP A 184 20.19 -1.35 28.36
C TRP A 184 20.76 -0.99 26.99
N PHE A 185 22.09 -0.82 26.88
CA PHE A 185 22.72 -0.57 25.57
C PHE A 185 22.60 -1.79 24.66
N ALA A 186 22.75 -3.02 25.20
CA ALA A 186 22.56 -4.25 24.44
C ALA A 186 21.13 -4.38 23.89
N GLY A 187 20.12 -4.23 24.76
CA GLY A 187 18.72 -4.24 24.37
C GLY A 187 18.38 -3.14 23.35
N GLY A 188 18.92 -1.93 23.56
CA GLY A 188 18.76 -0.82 22.62
C GLY A 188 19.37 -1.12 21.25
N GLY A 189 20.57 -1.71 21.19
CA GLY A 189 21.22 -2.11 19.94
C GLY A 189 20.45 -3.17 19.17
N VAL A 190 19.95 -4.21 19.87
CA VAL A 190 19.10 -5.25 19.27
C VAL A 190 17.81 -4.64 18.71
N LEU A 191 17.10 -3.80 19.49
CA LEU A 191 15.86 -3.16 19.04
C LEU A 191 16.10 -2.21 17.86
N ALA A 192 17.20 -1.47 17.84
CA ALA A 192 17.59 -0.61 16.72
C ALA A 192 17.90 -1.44 15.46
N GLY A 193 18.60 -2.58 15.60
CA GLY A 193 18.86 -3.50 14.50
C GLY A 193 17.57 -4.12 13.94
N LEU A 194 16.66 -4.59 14.81
CA LEU A 194 15.33 -5.09 14.41
C LEU A 194 14.49 -4.00 13.72
N GLY A 195 14.67 -2.73 14.09
CA GLY A 195 14.01 -1.60 13.43
C GLY A 195 14.27 -1.55 11.92
N LEU A 196 15.43 -2.03 11.46
CA LEU A 196 15.80 -2.05 10.04
C LEU A 196 15.04 -3.11 9.22
N TYR A 197 14.41 -4.08 9.89
CA TYR A 197 13.54 -5.09 9.26
C TYR A 197 12.07 -4.66 9.15
N THR A 198 11.76 -3.38 9.42
CA THR A 198 10.36 -2.89 9.43
C THR A 198 9.97 -2.13 8.19
N TYR A 199 10.77 -1.15 7.76
CA TYR A 199 10.44 -0.27 6.65
C TYR A 199 11.70 0.47 6.16
N MET A 200 11.81 0.75 4.86
CA MET A 200 13.01 1.37 4.27
C MET A 200 13.39 2.72 4.93
N ALA A 201 12.43 3.52 5.40
CA ALA A 201 12.72 4.78 6.10
C ALA A 201 13.46 4.56 7.42
N SER A 202 13.44 3.34 7.99
CA SER A 202 14.22 3.00 9.19
C SER A 202 15.73 3.06 8.98
N ARG A 203 16.20 3.05 7.72
CA ARG A 203 17.61 3.20 7.36
C ARG A 203 18.21 4.55 7.82
N ALA A 204 17.36 5.53 8.18
CA ALA A 204 17.78 6.76 8.85
C ALA A 204 18.15 6.58 10.33
N LEU A 205 17.74 5.48 10.99
CA LEU A 205 18.01 5.22 12.42
C LEU A 205 19.51 5.09 12.75
N PRO A 206 20.34 4.32 12.00
CA PRO A 206 21.77 4.27 12.25
C PRO A 206 22.45 5.65 12.14
N LEU A 207 22.03 6.48 11.17
CA LEU A 207 22.55 7.85 11.00
C LEU A 207 22.22 8.70 12.23
N PHE A 208 20.98 8.63 12.72
CA PHE A 208 20.57 9.29 13.95
C PHE A 208 21.38 8.83 15.17
N CYS A 209 21.53 7.51 15.37
CA CYS A 209 22.28 6.94 16.48
C CYS A 209 23.76 7.37 16.41
N GLY A 210 24.36 7.31 15.23
CA GLY A 210 25.74 7.76 14.99
C GLY A 210 25.93 9.25 15.26
N ALA A 211 25.06 10.09 14.69
CA ALA A 211 25.12 11.54 14.90
C ALA A 211 24.96 11.93 16.38
N PHE A 212 24.06 11.27 17.11
CA PHE A 212 23.89 11.52 18.53
C PHE A 212 25.07 11.02 19.36
N ALA A 213 25.66 9.86 19.02
CA ALA A 213 26.87 9.36 19.68
C ALA A 213 28.06 10.31 19.46
N VAL A 214 28.24 10.83 18.23
CA VAL A 214 29.27 11.85 17.92
C VAL A 214 29.01 13.13 18.71
N TYR A 215 27.76 13.60 18.75
CA TYR A 215 27.42 14.77 19.57
C TYR A 215 27.80 14.57 21.04
N LEU A 216 27.49 13.41 21.64
CA LEU A 216 27.86 13.09 23.01
C LEU A 216 29.40 13.03 23.19
N ALA A 217 30.10 12.43 22.23
CA ALA A 217 31.58 12.33 22.27
C ALA A 217 32.27 13.69 22.16
N VAL A 218 31.69 14.65 21.44
CA VAL A 218 32.24 15.99 21.26
C VAL A 218 31.90 16.90 22.44
N PHE A 219 30.61 16.96 22.83
CA PHE A 219 30.14 17.96 23.78
C PHE A 219 29.87 17.42 25.20
N HIS A 220 29.81 16.10 25.41
CA HIS A 220 29.40 15.46 26.66
C HIS A 220 30.22 14.20 26.96
N ARG A 221 31.54 14.26 26.80
CA ARG A 221 32.47 13.13 27.05
C ARG A 221 32.36 12.58 28.47
N ASP A 222 32.03 13.44 29.43
CA ASP A 222 31.79 13.07 30.82
C ASP A 222 30.67 12.03 30.97
N ARG A 223 29.61 12.13 30.17
CA ARG A 223 28.50 11.16 30.16
C ARG A 223 28.88 9.80 29.58
N LEU A 224 29.88 9.73 28.72
CA LEU A 224 30.39 8.51 28.12
C LEU A 224 31.49 7.85 28.95
N ARG A 225 32.05 8.57 29.94
CA ARG A 225 33.13 8.06 30.78
C ARG A 225 32.68 6.82 31.53
N GLY A 226 33.39 5.69 31.38
CA GLY A 226 33.02 4.38 31.94
C GLY A 226 31.90 3.61 31.21
N ARG A 227 31.33 4.19 30.13
CA ARG A 227 30.22 3.56 29.34
C ARG A 227 30.57 3.32 27.88
N TRP A 228 31.76 3.70 27.43
CA TRP A 228 32.13 3.64 26.03
C TRP A 228 32.06 2.18 25.47
N LEU A 229 32.45 1.17 26.29
CA LEU A 229 32.31 -0.22 25.91
C LEU A 229 30.84 -0.63 25.72
N SER A 230 29.94 -0.14 26.58
CA SER A 230 28.49 -0.39 26.45
C SER A 230 27.92 0.32 25.21
N LEU A 231 28.42 1.50 24.87
CA LEU A 231 28.07 2.21 23.63
C LEU A 231 28.55 1.46 22.38
N VAL A 232 29.79 0.94 22.41
CA VAL A 232 30.34 0.08 21.36
C VAL A 232 29.46 -1.18 21.22
N LEU A 233 29.08 -1.82 22.32
CA LEU A 233 28.17 -2.97 22.33
C LEU A 233 26.83 -2.65 21.67
N PHE A 234 26.26 -1.47 21.92
CA PHE A 234 25.04 -1.01 21.23
C PHE A 234 25.21 -1.06 19.71
N PHE A 235 26.30 -0.46 19.18
CA PHE A 235 26.53 -0.44 17.73
C PHE A 235 26.89 -1.82 17.17
N VAL A 236 27.67 -2.61 17.90
CA VAL A 236 27.99 -3.99 17.49
C VAL A 236 26.73 -4.83 17.35
N LEU A 237 25.82 -4.75 18.33
CA LEU A 237 24.56 -5.51 18.28
C LEU A 237 23.60 -4.95 17.22
N LEU A 238 23.53 -3.62 17.03
CA LEU A 238 22.78 -3.02 15.93
C LEU A 238 23.27 -3.59 14.60
N VAL A 239 24.57 -3.58 14.35
CA VAL A 239 25.18 -4.10 13.10
C VAL A 239 24.99 -5.61 13.00
N ALA A 240 25.23 -6.37 14.05
CA ALA A 240 25.10 -7.82 14.05
C ALA A 240 23.66 -8.28 13.71
N VAL A 241 22.66 -7.59 14.26
CA VAL A 241 21.24 -7.88 13.94
C VAL A 241 20.89 -7.44 12.53
N ALA A 242 21.39 -6.30 12.06
CA ALA A 242 21.09 -5.78 10.73
C ALA A 242 21.87 -6.50 9.60
N ALA A 243 23.06 -7.04 9.89
CA ALA A 243 23.97 -7.59 8.89
C ALA A 243 23.33 -8.68 8.00
N PRO A 244 22.55 -9.65 8.52
CA PRO A 244 21.93 -10.67 7.66
C PRO A 244 21.06 -10.07 6.57
N LEU A 245 20.24 -9.06 6.88
CA LEU A 245 19.39 -8.38 5.90
C LEU A 245 20.22 -7.67 4.83
N PHE A 246 21.21 -6.87 5.26
CA PHE A 246 21.99 -6.06 4.30
C PHE A 246 22.96 -6.91 3.47
N LEU A 247 23.48 -8.00 4.01
CA LEU A 247 24.28 -8.97 3.25
C LEU A 247 23.41 -9.69 2.21
N TYR A 248 22.18 -10.04 2.58
CA TYR A 248 21.21 -10.61 1.65
C TYR A 248 20.87 -9.66 0.50
N LEU A 249 20.54 -8.40 0.82
CA LEU A 249 20.26 -7.37 -0.20
C LEU A 249 21.47 -7.05 -1.08
N ALA A 250 22.68 -7.05 -0.51
CA ALA A 250 23.91 -6.85 -1.30
C ALA A 250 24.18 -8.01 -2.29
N ALA A 251 23.74 -9.22 -1.94
CA ALA A 251 23.83 -10.38 -2.83
C ALA A 251 22.69 -10.42 -3.89
N HIS A 252 21.59 -9.66 -3.68
CA HIS A 252 20.41 -9.62 -4.55
C HIS A 252 20.02 -8.17 -4.83
N PRO A 253 20.82 -7.39 -5.58
CA PRO A 253 20.57 -5.98 -5.83
C PRO A 253 19.29 -5.71 -6.64
N GLU A 254 18.82 -6.68 -7.40
CA GLU A 254 17.55 -6.64 -8.14
C GLU A 254 16.34 -6.46 -7.23
N LEU A 255 16.43 -6.85 -5.96
CA LEU A 255 15.33 -6.70 -5.00
C LEU A 255 15.19 -5.25 -4.48
N GLU A 256 16.17 -4.40 -4.70
CA GLU A 256 16.18 -3.00 -4.24
C GLU A 256 15.71 -2.00 -5.32
N GLU A 257 15.03 -2.45 -6.37
CA GLU A 257 14.54 -1.60 -7.46
C GLU A 257 13.72 -0.40 -6.97
N ARG A 258 12.96 -0.55 -5.87
CA ARG A 258 12.20 0.56 -5.26
C ARG A 258 13.07 1.73 -4.86
N THR A 259 14.28 1.50 -4.37
CA THR A 259 15.19 2.57 -3.96
C THR A 259 15.61 3.42 -5.14
N THR A 260 15.90 2.81 -6.29
CA THR A 260 16.31 3.50 -7.53
C THR A 260 15.18 4.30 -8.17
N GLN A 261 13.93 3.85 -7.99
CA GLN A 261 12.75 4.56 -8.51
C GLN A 261 12.43 5.85 -7.74
N VAL A 262 12.80 5.94 -6.46
CA VAL A 262 12.44 7.08 -5.63
C VAL A 262 13.62 8.00 -5.30
N ASP A 263 14.86 7.67 -5.67
CA ASP A 263 16.08 8.40 -5.31
C ASP A 263 16.42 9.57 -6.26
N GLU A 264 15.52 9.93 -7.18
CA GLU A 264 15.74 10.99 -8.16
C GLU A 264 16.31 12.29 -7.56
N PRO A 265 15.79 12.84 -6.42
CA PRO A 265 16.36 14.04 -5.83
C PRO A 265 17.82 13.87 -5.40
N LEU A 266 18.17 12.69 -4.88
CA LEU A 266 19.54 12.38 -4.46
C LEU A 266 20.46 12.18 -5.67
N ARG A 267 19.96 11.57 -6.73
CA ARG A 267 20.69 11.39 -7.99
C ARG A 267 20.97 12.73 -8.65
N GLN A 268 19.98 13.64 -8.73
CA GLN A 268 20.16 15.00 -9.24
C GLN A 268 21.19 15.79 -8.41
N LEU A 269 21.15 15.67 -7.08
CA LEU A 269 22.13 16.30 -6.22
C LEU A 269 23.57 15.82 -6.53
N ARG A 270 23.77 14.51 -6.76
CA ARG A 270 25.06 13.95 -7.17
C ARG A 270 25.54 14.47 -8.53
N LEU A 271 24.60 14.83 -9.41
CA LEU A 271 24.89 15.45 -10.72
C LEU A 271 25.09 16.98 -10.61
N GLY A 272 25.11 17.54 -9.40
CA GLY A 272 25.29 18.97 -9.16
C GLY A 272 24.03 19.82 -9.21
N ASN A 273 22.84 19.20 -9.34
CA ASN A 273 21.56 19.89 -9.32
C ASN A 273 20.86 19.76 -7.95
N PRO A 274 20.95 20.76 -7.04
CA PRO A 274 20.32 20.73 -5.73
C PRO A 274 18.82 21.08 -5.75
N HIS A 275 18.27 21.50 -6.89
CA HIS A 275 16.91 22.04 -6.97
C HIS A 275 15.83 21.08 -6.43
N PRO A 276 15.79 19.77 -6.74
CA PRO A 276 14.79 18.87 -6.19
C PRO A 276 14.88 18.72 -4.66
N ILE A 277 16.07 18.68 -4.10
CA ILE A 277 16.27 18.64 -2.63
C ILE A 277 15.76 19.93 -1.98
N LEU A 278 16.00 21.10 -2.59
CA LEU A 278 15.49 22.37 -2.08
C LEU A 278 13.97 22.44 -2.13
N GLN A 279 13.36 21.95 -3.21
CA GLN A 279 11.90 21.84 -3.31
C GLN A 279 11.34 20.93 -2.23
N ASN A 280 11.93 19.75 -2.00
CA ASN A 280 11.54 18.85 -0.93
C ASN A 280 11.70 19.49 0.46
N ALA A 281 12.79 20.21 0.69
CA ALA A 281 13.00 20.94 1.95
C ALA A 281 11.91 21.99 2.20
N LEU A 282 11.53 22.75 1.19
CA LEU A 282 10.43 23.72 1.28
C LEU A 282 9.08 23.03 1.53
N ALA A 283 8.83 21.91 0.85
CA ALA A 283 7.62 21.09 1.07
C ALA A 283 7.55 20.56 2.52
N LEU A 284 8.67 20.05 3.05
CA LEU A 284 8.77 19.59 4.44
C LEU A 284 8.62 20.73 5.46
N LEU A 285 9.09 21.93 5.16
CA LEU A 285 8.84 23.12 5.99
C LEU A 285 7.36 23.51 5.95
N GLY A 286 6.70 23.36 4.82
CA GLY A 286 5.27 23.67 4.65
C GLY A 286 4.32 22.61 5.24
N MET A 287 4.78 21.36 5.48
CA MET A 287 3.90 20.25 5.87
C MET A 287 3.18 20.46 7.21
N TRP A 288 3.72 21.32 8.07
CA TRP A 288 3.19 21.50 9.42
C TRP A 288 1.88 22.29 9.44
N GLN A 289 1.72 23.31 8.55
CA GLN A 289 0.58 24.21 8.54
C GLN A 289 0.04 24.56 7.16
N VAL A 290 0.82 24.35 6.08
CA VAL A 290 0.46 24.85 4.75
C VAL A 290 -0.14 23.75 3.88
N ARG A 291 0.57 22.66 3.68
CA ARG A 291 0.17 21.59 2.77
C ARG A 291 0.71 20.25 3.26
N GLY A 292 -0.17 19.24 3.36
CA GLY A 292 0.20 17.88 3.76
C GLY A 292 0.66 17.01 2.59
N GLU A 293 0.52 15.72 2.78
CA GLU A 293 0.84 14.67 1.81
C GLU A 293 0.11 14.91 0.48
N PRO A 294 0.80 14.91 -0.68
CA PRO A 294 0.17 15.12 -1.98
C PRO A 294 -0.64 13.91 -2.46
N TYR A 295 -0.31 12.70 -2.04
CA TYR A 295 -1.03 11.49 -2.42
C TYR A 295 -2.39 11.41 -1.73
N TRP A 296 -3.43 11.29 -2.54
CA TRP A 296 -4.82 11.31 -2.07
C TRP A 296 -5.18 10.13 -1.15
N GLN A 297 -4.52 8.96 -1.25
CA GLN A 297 -4.77 7.83 -0.38
C GLN A 297 -4.35 8.07 1.07
N VAL A 298 -3.37 8.96 1.31
CA VAL A 298 -2.91 9.38 2.64
C VAL A 298 -3.11 10.88 2.88
N ASN A 299 -3.79 11.57 1.96
CA ASN A 299 -4.05 13.00 2.05
C ASN A 299 -5.53 13.25 2.35
N VAL A 300 -5.88 13.24 3.61
CA VAL A 300 -7.25 13.55 4.05
C VAL A 300 -7.52 15.03 3.83
N ALA A 301 -8.16 15.37 2.72
CA ALA A 301 -8.48 16.76 2.32
C ALA A 301 -7.24 17.66 2.15
N ASN A 302 -6.14 17.13 1.63
CA ASN A 302 -4.85 17.82 1.47
C ASN A 302 -4.34 18.47 2.77
N ARG A 303 -4.55 17.81 3.89
CA ARG A 303 -4.37 18.32 5.22
C ARG A 303 -2.90 18.45 5.63
N PRO A 304 -2.46 19.60 6.20
CA PRO A 304 -1.20 19.70 6.92
C PRO A 304 -1.23 18.92 8.24
N VAL A 305 -0.10 18.78 8.91
CA VAL A 305 0.03 18.03 10.17
C VAL A 305 -0.89 18.61 11.25
N PHE A 306 -0.89 19.95 11.42
CA PHE A 306 -1.78 20.63 12.36
C PHE A 306 -2.91 21.35 11.62
N VAL A 307 -4.14 21.11 12.03
CA VAL A 307 -5.32 21.78 11.47
C VAL A 307 -5.47 23.18 12.04
N GLU A 308 -5.19 23.32 13.34
CA GLU A 308 -5.31 24.56 14.05
C GLU A 308 -3.93 25.26 14.20
N PRO A 309 -3.89 26.62 14.14
CA PRO A 309 -2.62 27.34 14.10
C PRO A 309 -1.84 27.30 15.42
N LEU A 310 -2.50 27.03 16.56
CA LEU A 310 -1.84 27.02 17.88
C LEU A 310 -0.86 25.83 18.00
N GLY A 311 -1.22 24.65 17.47
CA GLY A 311 -0.33 23.50 17.46
C GLY A 311 0.91 23.75 16.61
N ALA A 312 0.74 24.31 15.41
CA ALA A 312 1.87 24.70 14.58
C ALA A 312 2.76 25.77 15.24
N LEU A 313 2.16 26.78 15.86
CA LEU A 313 2.89 27.81 16.61
C LEU A 313 3.70 27.19 17.74
N LEU A 314 3.11 26.33 18.55
CA LEU A 314 3.80 25.62 19.64
C LEU A 314 4.92 24.74 19.10
N PHE A 315 4.72 24.06 17.97
CA PHE A 315 5.76 23.28 17.33
C PHE A 315 6.96 24.14 16.93
N TYR A 316 6.75 25.24 16.21
CA TYR A 316 7.85 26.14 15.80
C TYR A 316 8.55 26.80 17.00
N LEU A 317 7.81 27.18 18.03
CA LEU A 317 8.40 27.67 19.29
C LEU A 317 9.22 26.59 19.97
N GLY A 318 8.76 25.33 19.94
CA GLY A 318 9.50 24.20 20.48
C GLY A 318 10.79 23.92 19.73
N VAL A 319 10.78 24.01 18.40
CA VAL A 319 12.00 23.92 17.57
C VAL A 319 12.96 25.04 17.92
N GLY A 320 12.48 26.30 17.99
CA GLY A 320 13.30 27.46 18.39
C GLY A 320 13.94 27.31 19.78
N LEU A 321 13.15 26.84 20.76
CA LEU A 321 13.66 26.55 22.12
C LEU A 321 14.70 25.42 22.12
N ALA A 322 14.48 24.38 21.34
CA ALA A 322 15.44 23.26 21.24
C ALA A 322 16.73 23.71 20.54
N LEU A 323 16.65 24.53 19.49
CA LEU A 323 17.80 25.14 18.84
C LEU A 323 18.56 26.07 19.79
N TRP A 324 17.90 26.87 20.58
CA TRP A 324 18.54 27.71 21.58
C TRP A 324 19.26 26.89 22.67
N ARG A 325 18.67 25.72 23.04
CA ARG A 325 19.18 24.81 24.10
C ARG A 325 19.94 23.61 23.55
N TRP A 326 20.35 23.61 22.29
CA TRP A 326 20.94 22.46 21.62
C TRP A 326 22.17 21.84 22.33
N ARG A 327 22.85 22.62 23.14
CA ARG A 327 23.96 22.12 23.98
C ARG A 327 23.50 21.15 25.08
N GLN A 328 22.23 21.12 25.42
CA GLN A 328 21.72 20.12 26.36
C GLN A 328 21.33 18.82 25.57
N PRO A 329 21.84 17.64 25.99
CA PRO A 329 21.69 16.40 25.20
C PRO A 329 20.26 16.05 24.81
N ARG A 330 19.28 16.30 25.69
CA ARG A 330 17.87 16.01 25.42
C ARG A 330 17.28 16.86 24.29
N TYR A 331 17.69 18.11 24.13
CA TYR A 331 17.22 18.97 23.03
C TYR A 331 17.95 18.63 21.73
N ALA A 332 19.27 18.41 21.77
CA ALA A 332 20.02 17.93 20.61
C ALA A 332 19.45 16.59 20.10
N PHE A 333 19.10 15.69 21.02
CA PHE A 333 18.47 14.41 20.68
C PHE A 333 17.17 14.61 19.91
N LEU A 334 16.25 15.49 20.35
CA LEU A 334 15.01 15.77 19.63
C LEU A 334 15.23 16.39 18.25
N LEU A 335 16.19 17.34 18.14
CA LEU A 335 16.51 17.97 16.86
C LEU A 335 17.11 16.98 15.86
N LEU A 336 18.06 16.15 16.31
CA LEU A 336 18.65 15.10 15.48
C LEU A 336 17.61 14.05 15.09
N TRP A 337 16.70 13.69 16.01
CA TRP A 337 15.61 12.77 15.71
C TRP A 337 14.65 13.34 14.69
N LEU A 338 14.18 14.59 14.87
CA LEU A 338 13.33 15.27 13.90
C LEU A 338 14.01 15.29 12.52
N GLY A 339 15.27 15.72 12.45
CA GLY A 339 16.04 15.76 11.21
C GLY A 339 16.14 14.39 10.55
N ALA A 340 16.61 13.37 11.29
CA ALA A 340 16.72 12.01 10.77
C ALA A 340 15.38 11.42 10.32
N GLY A 341 14.30 11.71 11.03
CA GLY A 341 12.95 11.27 10.65
C GLY A 341 12.40 11.97 9.40
N LEU A 342 12.93 13.14 9.02
CA LEU A 342 12.54 13.86 7.80
C LEU A 342 13.44 13.52 6.59
N VAL A 343 14.67 13.05 6.82
CA VAL A 343 15.65 12.72 5.76
C VAL A 343 15.05 11.79 4.68
N PRO A 344 14.33 10.70 4.99
CA PRO A 344 13.82 9.81 3.96
C PRO A 344 12.91 10.53 2.95
N SER A 345 12.08 11.48 3.40
CA SER A 345 11.24 12.27 2.51
C SER A 345 12.00 13.41 1.83
N LEU A 346 13.08 13.91 2.43
CA LEU A 346 13.93 14.93 1.83
C LEU A 346 14.66 14.43 0.58
N VAL A 347 15.19 13.20 0.66
CA VAL A 347 16.07 12.65 -0.39
C VAL A 347 15.34 11.81 -1.44
N THR A 348 14.02 11.69 -1.33
CA THR A 348 13.20 10.90 -2.25
C THR A 348 12.15 11.77 -2.95
N SER A 349 11.61 11.29 -4.08
CA SER A 349 10.51 11.93 -4.79
C SER A 349 9.26 12.11 -3.90
N ASP A 350 8.38 13.01 -4.28
CA ASP A 350 7.03 13.22 -3.70
C ASP A 350 7.03 13.66 -2.22
N ALA A 351 7.80 14.69 -1.91
CA ALA A 351 7.76 15.30 -0.58
C ALA A 351 6.59 16.32 -0.46
N PRO A 352 5.97 16.42 0.74
CA PRO A 352 6.20 15.61 1.93
C PRO A 352 5.52 14.24 1.84
N SER A 353 6.20 13.18 2.25
CA SER A 353 5.62 11.84 2.31
C SER A 353 5.42 11.39 3.75
N TRP A 354 4.17 11.20 4.16
CA TRP A 354 3.83 10.81 5.53
C TRP A 354 4.38 9.45 5.95
N PRO A 355 4.32 8.40 5.12
CA PRO A 355 4.93 7.12 5.49
C PRO A 355 6.44 7.26 5.69
N ARG A 356 7.12 8.08 4.87
CA ARG A 356 8.58 8.28 4.97
C ARG A 356 8.98 9.19 6.13
N THR A 357 8.07 10.08 6.61
CA THR A 357 8.31 10.97 7.76
C THR A 357 7.74 10.44 9.07
N LEU A 358 7.14 9.25 9.09
CA LEU A 358 6.51 8.67 10.29
C LEU A 358 7.48 8.60 11.48
N GLY A 359 8.77 8.33 11.22
CA GLY A 359 9.82 8.34 12.24
C GLY A 359 9.96 9.67 13.00
N ALA A 360 9.55 10.80 12.41
CA ALA A 360 9.64 12.13 13.04
C ALA A 360 8.51 12.44 14.03
N VAL A 361 7.41 11.69 14.01
CA VAL A 361 6.18 11.96 14.80
C VAL A 361 6.47 12.20 16.29
N PRO A 362 7.18 11.31 17.02
CA PRO A 362 7.41 11.51 18.45
C PRO A 362 8.23 12.74 18.75
N ALA A 363 9.25 13.04 17.95
CA ALA A 363 10.10 14.19 18.13
C ALA A 363 9.36 15.51 17.86
N ALA A 364 8.57 15.57 16.80
CA ALA A 364 7.78 16.75 16.45
C ALA A 364 6.77 17.09 17.55
N LEU A 365 6.01 16.10 18.01
CA LEU A 365 5.01 16.31 19.07
C LEU A 365 5.63 16.54 20.45
N ALA A 366 6.83 16.00 20.72
CA ALA A 366 7.58 16.32 21.90
C ALA A 366 8.09 17.78 21.90
N LEU A 367 8.51 18.30 20.75
CA LEU A 367 8.91 19.72 20.60
C LEU A 367 7.72 20.65 20.87
N LEU A 368 6.53 20.33 20.36
CA LEU A 368 5.30 21.02 20.72
C LEU A 368 5.07 20.99 22.26
N GLY A 369 5.22 19.81 22.87
CA GLY A 369 5.12 19.64 24.32
C GLY A 369 6.16 20.45 25.10
N VAL A 370 7.40 20.59 24.59
CA VAL A 370 8.46 21.44 25.18
C VAL A 370 8.04 22.90 25.20
N ALA A 371 7.46 23.43 24.11
CA ALA A 371 6.94 24.79 24.09
C ALA A 371 5.79 24.96 25.08
N ALA A 372 4.82 24.04 25.09
CA ALA A 372 3.72 24.05 26.06
C ALA A 372 4.23 24.04 27.51
N HIS A 373 5.27 23.23 27.80
CA HIS A 373 5.92 23.22 29.13
C HIS A 373 6.60 24.54 29.47
N GLN A 374 7.23 25.20 28.52
CA GLN A 374 7.87 26.51 28.74
C GLN A 374 6.81 27.58 29.02
N VAL A 375 5.71 27.61 28.28
CA VAL A 375 4.57 28.50 28.52
C VAL A 375 3.95 28.23 29.89
N TRP A 376 3.80 26.96 30.27
CA TRP A 376 3.32 26.56 31.60
C TRP A 376 4.20 27.11 32.73
N ARG A 377 5.51 27.01 32.59
CA ARG A 377 6.45 27.53 33.61
C ARG A 377 6.38 29.05 33.70
N TRP A 378 6.41 29.74 32.55
CA TRP A 378 6.30 31.18 32.48
C TRP A 378 5.01 31.71 33.08
N ALA A 379 3.88 31.11 32.76
CA ALA A 379 2.58 31.49 33.30
C ALA A 379 2.50 31.24 34.81
N GLY A 380 3.09 30.12 35.29
CA GLY A 380 3.19 29.84 36.72
C GLY A 380 4.00 30.87 37.50
N GLN A 381 5.04 31.43 36.89
CA GLN A 381 5.88 32.46 37.49
C GLN A 381 5.19 33.84 37.46
N ARG A 382 4.53 34.17 36.35
CA ARG A 382 3.97 35.52 36.10
C ARG A 382 2.62 35.72 36.80
N TRP A 383 1.78 34.68 36.93
CA TRP A 383 0.39 34.78 37.42
C TRP A 383 0.11 33.87 38.63
N SER A 384 1.12 33.57 39.42
CA SER A 384 0.98 32.78 40.67
C SER A 384 0.19 31.47 40.49
N GLY A 385 0.31 30.83 39.33
CA GLY A 385 -0.37 29.58 38.99
C GLY A 385 -1.83 29.69 38.57
N ARG A 386 -2.50 30.86 38.70
CA ARG A 386 -3.91 31.07 38.31
C ARG A 386 -4.19 30.80 36.84
N ALA A 387 -3.21 30.98 35.94
CA ALA A 387 -3.32 30.70 34.52
C ALA A 387 -3.24 29.20 34.16
N ARG A 388 -2.77 28.34 35.04
CA ARG A 388 -2.59 26.90 34.77
C ARG A 388 -3.84 26.17 34.30
N PRO A 389 -5.04 26.33 34.95
CA PRO A 389 -6.24 25.67 34.45
C PRO A 389 -6.65 26.12 33.06
N TYR A 390 -6.43 27.39 32.70
CA TYR A 390 -6.71 27.90 31.38
C TYR A 390 -5.75 27.32 30.31
N LEU A 391 -4.48 27.10 30.65
CA LEU A 391 -3.53 26.44 29.78
C LEU A 391 -3.88 24.97 29.57
N VAL A 392 -4.30 24.24 30.60
CA VAL A 392 -4.83 22.88 30.48
C VAL A 392 -6.05 22.88 29.58
N ALA A 393 -7.00 23.76 29.81
CA ALA A 393 -8.21 23.90 29.01
C ALA A 393 -7.88 24.19 27.53
N ALA A 394 -6.90 25.06 27.25
CA ALA A 394 -6.44 25.35 25.89
C ALA A 394 -5.81 24.15 25.22
N LEU A 395 -4.94 23.41 25.91
CA LEU A 395 -4.32 22.18 25.36
C LEU A 395 -5.38 21.10 25.09
N VAL A 396 -6.33 20.93 26.03
CA VAL A 396 -7.45 19.98 25.84
C VAL A 396 -8.33 20.40 24.68
N ALA A 397 -8.61 21.72 24.54
CA ALA A 397 -9.40 22.25 23.42
C ALA A 397 -8.71 21.99 22.07
N VAL A 398 -7.39 22.22 21.97
CA VAL A 398 -6.58 21.89 20.78
C VAL A 398 -6.72 20.40 20.42
N LEU A 399 -6.50 19.52 21.38
CA LEU A 399 -6.65 18.07 21.16
C LEU A 399 -8.07 17.67 20.79
N ALA A 400 -9.10 18.33 21.38
CA ALA A 400 -10.50 18.07 21.07
C ALA A 400 -10.87 18.55 19.64
N ILE A 401 -10.34 19.70 19.21
CA ILE A 401 -10.50 20.20 17.83
C ILE A 401 -9.87 19.21 16.84
N GLU A 402 -8.64 18.77 17.10
CA GLU A 402 -7.96 17.79 16.27
C GLU A 402 -8.69 16.43 16.24
N ALA A 403 -9.18 15.97 17.39
CA ALA A 403 -9.96 14.74 17.50
C ALA A 403 -11.29 14.83 16.74
N GLY A 404 -12.02 15.93 16.88
CA GLY A 404 -13.28 16.19 16.18
C GLY A 404 -13.07 16.26 14.67
N TRP A 405 -12.02 16.95 14.24
CA TRP A 405 -11.65 17.04 12.82
C TRP A 405 -11.28 15.65 12.27
N THR A 406 -10.44 14.89 12.99
CA THR A 406 -10.03 13.53 12.63
C THR A 406 -11.24 12.60 12.52
N TYR A 407 -12.14 12.62 13.48
CA TYR A 407 -13.37 11.84 13.44
C TYR A 407 -14.19 12.17 12.19
N ARG A 408 -14.53 13.45 11.99
CA ARG A 408 -15.39 13.89 10.89
C ARG A 408 -14.77 13.66 9.52
N ASN A 409 -13.51 14.01 9.34
CA ASN A 409 -12.91 14.03 8.00
C ASN A 409 -12.20 12.71 7.67
N TYR A 410 -11.49 12.09 8.61
CA TYR A 410 -10.78 10.84 8.36
C TYR A 410 -11.68 9.60 8.52
N LEU A 411 -12.47 9.50 9.60
CA LEU A 411 -13.27 8.30 9.84
C LEU A 411 -14.64 8.30 9.13
N VAL A 412 -15.20 9.49 8.80
CA VAL A 412 -16.54 9.57 8.20
C VAL A 412 -16.52 9.98 6.73
N ARG A 413 -15.78 11.06 6.37
CA ARG A 413 -15.83 11.63 5.01
C ARG A 413 -14.86 10.96 4.04
N TRP A 414 -13.61 10.80 4.46
CA TRP A 414 -12.54 10.25 3.64
C TRP A 414 -12.85 8.85 3.09
N PRO A 415 -13.39 7.87 3.87
CA PRO A 415 -13.69 6.54 3.34
C PRO A 415 -14.79 6.50 2.26
N ARG A 416 -15.55 7.61 2.12
CA ARG A 416 -16.64 7.72 1.13
C ARG A 416 -16.20 8.35 -0.19
N GLN A 417 -14.98 8.86 -0.28
CA GLN A 417 -14.45 9.46 -1.50
C GLN A 417 -14.24 8.37 -2.57
N ALA A 418 -14.58 8.69 -3.83
CA ALA A 418 -14.49 7.73 -4.94
C ALA A 418 -13.08 7.16 -5.11
N ASN A 419 -12.07 8.02 -5.09
CA ASN A 419 -10.67 7.60 -5.19
C ASN A 419 -10.18 6.75 -4.01
N VAL A 420 -10.68 6.97 -2.78
CA VAL A 420 -10.40 6.11 -1.62
C VAL A 420 -11.06 4.75 -1.81
N ARG A 421 -12.34 4.73 -2.19
CA ARG A 421 -13.08 3.49 -2.49
C ARG A 421 -12.39 2.67 -3.57
N PHE A 422 -11.87 3.35 -4.61
CA PHE A 422 -11.08 2.71 -5.67
C PHE A 422 -9.80 2.05 -5.12
N THR A 423 -8.95 2.82 -4.41
CA THR A 423 -7.67 2.30 -3.89
C THR A 423 -7.84 1.15 -2.91
N PHE A 424 -8.89 1.18 -2.08
CA PHE A 424 -9.17 0.13 -1.11
C PHE A 424 -10.08 -0.97 -1.65
N GLN A 425 -10.37 -0.98 -2.95
CA GLN A 425 -11.24 -1.99 -3.58
C GLN A 425 -12.57 -2.19 -2.83
N SER A 426 -13.17 -1.07 -2.38
CA SER A 426 -14.35 -1.11 -1.51
C SER A 426 -15.53 -1.79 -2.18
N SER A 427 -15.75 -1.55 -3.47
CA SER A 427 -16.86 -2.11 -4.25
C SER A 427 -16.72 -3.62 -4.40
N MET A 428 -15.51 -4.14 -4.61
CA MET A 428 -15.22 -5.58 -4.63
C MET A 428 -15.50 -6.22 -3.26
N THR A 429 -15.05 -5.59 -2.17
CA THR A 429 -15.34 -6.08 -0.82
C THR A 429 -16.83 -6.10 -0.51
N GLU A 430 -17.60 -5.11 -0.98
CA GLU A 430 -19.06 -5.06 -0.83
C GLU A 430 -19.73 -6.17 -1.62
N ALA A 431 -19.27 -6.42 -2.86
CA ALA A 431 -19.76 -7.52 -3.69
C ALA A 431 -19.49 -8.89 -3.05
N PHE A 432 -18.31 -9.11 -2.48
CA PHE A 432 -17.97 -10.36 -1.80
C PHE A 432 -18.77 -10.55 -0.49
N ARG A 433 -19.01 -9.48 0.28
CA ARG A 433 -19.93 -9.54 1.43
C ARG A 433 -21.37 -9.90 1.00
N TYR A 434 -21.81 -9.42 -0.16
CA TYR A 434 -23.10 -9.85 -0.73
C TYR A 434 -23.09 -11.34 -1.08
N LEU A 435 -22.03 -11.84 -1.70
CA LEU A 435 -21.90 -13.28 -2.00
C LEU A 435 -21.85 -14.13 -0.73
N ASP A 436 -21.12 -13.69 0.31
CA ASP A 436 -21.04 -14.39 1.59
C ASP A 436 -22.40 -14.48 2.31
N ALA A 437 -23.27 -13.48 2.12
CA ALA A 437 -24.60 -13.42 2.70
C ALA A 437 -25.69 -14.11 1.84
N ASN A 438 -25.39 -14.50 0.62
CA ASN A 438 -26.34 -15.10 -0.34
C ASN A 438 -26.14 -16.60 -0.42
N GLU A 439 -27.22 -17.39 -0.37
CA GLU A 439 -27.17 -18.87 -0.42
C GLU A 439 -27.01 -19.44 -1.83
N ASP A 440 -27.20 -18.65 -2.89
CA ASP A 440 -27.03 -19.08 -4.27
C ASP A 440 -25.64 -19.62 -4.54
N THR A 441 -25.53 -20.82 -5.11
CA THR A 441 -24.28 -21.51 -5.43
C THR A 441 -23.92 -21.45 -6.91
N SER A 442 -24.72 -20.75 -7.74
CA SER A 442 -24.42 -20.58 -9.16
C SER A 442 -23.02 -19.98 -9.35
N PRO A 443 -22.27 -20.39 -10.36
CA PRO A 443 -20.97 -19.82 -10.65
C PRO A 443 -21.01 -18.30 -10.78
N VAL A 444 -19.91 -17.65 -10.37
CA VAL A 444 -19.80 -16.20 -10.36
C VAL A 444 -18.69 -15.75 -11.30
N ILE A 445 -19.00 -14.83 -12.19
CA ILE A 445 -18.02 -14.10 -13.01
C ILE A 445 -17.83 -12.73 -12.38
N VAL A 446 -16.63 -12.39 -11.96
CA VAL A 446 -16.33 -11.08 -11.36
C VAL A 446 -15.61 -10.21 -12.38
N ALA A 447 -16.19 -9.05 -12.67
CA ALA A 447 -15.57 -8.04 -13.51
C ALA A 447 -14.53 -7.25 -12.69
N GLY A 448 -13.25 -7.54 -12.91
CA GLY A 448 -12.11 -6.91 -12.24
C GLY A 448 -11.29 -6.01 -13.16
N LEU A 449 -10.31 -5.29 -12.59
CA LEU A 449 -9.35 -4.45 -13.31
C LEU A 449 -7.95 -5.07 -13.36
N SER A 450 -7.57 -5.81 -12.32
CA SER A 450 -6.28 -6.50 -12.15
C SER A 450 -6.51 -8.01 -11.97
N VAL A 451 -7.26 -8.58 -12.93
CA VAL A 451 -7.77 -9.96 -12.87
C VAL A 451 -6.65 -11.02 -12.87
N HIS A 452 -5.45 -10.67 -13.31
CA HIS A 452 -4.32 -11.61 -13.38
C HIS A 452 -3.58 -11.75 -12.04
N ASP A 453 -3.78 -10.86 -11.07
CA ASP A 453 -3.03 -10.82 -9.81
C ASP A 453 -3.85 -10.31 -8.60
N VAL A 454 -3.88 -8.99 -8.37
CA VAL A 454 -4.38 -8.37 -7.13
C VAL A 454 -5.83 -8.68 -6.82
N ASP A 455 -6.70 -8.74 -7.85
CA ASP A 455 -8.12 -9.00 -7.65
C ASP A 455 -8.35 -10.42 -7.10
N GLN A 456 -7.59 -11.41 -7.60
CA GLN A 456 -7.64 -12.78 -7.10
C GLN A 456 -7.12 -12.89 -5.66
N TRP A 457 -6.07 -12.14 -5.32
CA TRP A 457 -5.53 -12.12 -3.96
C TRP A 457 -6.51 -11.44 -3.00
N THR A 458 -7.18 -10.38 -3.45
CA THR A 458 -8.24 -9.71 -2.68
C THR A 458 -9.42 -10.66 -2.43
N GLN A 459 -9.84 -11.44 -3.44
CA GLN A 459 -10.83 -12.49 -3.24
C GLN A 459 -10.40 -13.47 -2.14
N ALA A 460 -9.16 -13.95 -2.19
CA ALA A 460 -8.68 -14.97 -1.26
C ALA A 460 -8.72 -14.51 0.20
N CYS A 461 -8.57 -13.21 0.49
CA CYS A 461 -8.62 -12.65 1.84
C CYS A 461 -9.95 -11.98 2.23
N THR A 462 -10.93 -11.86 1.30
CA THR A 462 -12.19 -11.16 1.57
C THR A 462 -13.44 -12.00 1.34
N LEU A 463 -13.43 -12.94 0.38
CA LEU A 463 -14.54 -13.88 0.15
C LEU A 463 -14.39 -15.10 1.05
N HIS A 464 -15.39 -15.38 1.90
CA HIS A 464 -15.36 -16.50 2.86
C HIS A 464 -15.98 -17.78 2.29
N ARG A 465 -16.94 -17.66 1.37
CA ARG A 465 -17.57 -18.80 0.69
C ARG A 465 -16.59 -19.50 -0.24
N ARG A 466 -16.18 -20.73 0.15
CA ARG A 466 -15.25 -21.57 -0.62
C ARG A 466 -15.91 -22.54 -1.57
N ASP A 467 -17.23 -22.64 -1.50
CA ASP A 467 -18.10 -23.45 -2.36
C ASP A 467 -18.43 -22.78 -3.70
N LEU A 468 -18.16 -21.49 -3.85
CA LEU A 468 -18.43 -20.76 -5.08
C LEU A 468 -17.32 -20.95 -6.11
N ALA A 469 -17.69 -21.34 -7.32
CA ALA A 469 -16.82 -21.28 -8.48
C ALA A 469 -16.76 -19.82 -8.96
N VAL A 470 -15.58 -19.20 -8.88
CA VAL A 470 -15.35 -17.80 -9.27
C VAL A 470 -14.44 -17.77 -10.50
N SER A 471 -14.93 -17.16 -11.57
CA SER A 471 -14.19 -16.83 -12.78
C SER A 471 -13.93 -15.32 -12.84
N TRP A 472 -12.82 -14.90 -13.44
CA TRP A 472 -12.42 -13.51 -13.54
C TRP A 472 -12.40 -13.03 -14.98
N ALA A 473 -12.93 -11.82 -15.20
CA ALA A 473 -12.88 -11.18 -16.51
C ALA A 473 -12.65 -9.67 -16.37
N ASP A 474 -11.74 -9.11 -17.15
CA ASP A 474 -11.68 -7.68 -17.41
C ASP A 474 -12.67 -7.36 -18.53
N VAL A 475 -13.87 -6.95 -18.16
CA VAL A 475 -14.97 -6.68 -19.09
C VAL A 475 -14.75 -5.49 -20.03
N ARG A 476 -13.61 -4.81 -19.92
CA ARG A 476 -13.11 -3.88 -20.94
C ARG A 476 -12.57 -4.62 -22.17
N GLN A 477 -12.20 -5.89 -22.00
CA GLN A 477 -11.48 -6.68 -22.99
C GLN A 477 -12.10 -8.05 -23.24
N ALA A 478 -12.65 -8.72 -22.22
CA ALA A 478 -13.16 -10.08 -22.37
C ALA A 478 -14.30 -10.41 -21.42
N LEU A 479 -15.03 -11.47 -21.78
CA LEU A 479 -15.93 -12.18 -20.89
C LEU A 479 -15.61 -13.68 -20.98
N ILE A 480 -15.66 -14.38 -19.84
CA ILE A 480 -15.52 -15.84 -19.78
C ILE A 480 -16.85 -16.47 -19.37
N LEU A 481 -17.29 -17.48 -20.11
CA LEU A 481 -18.49 -18.26 -19.81
C LEU A 481 -18.05 -19.61 -19.23
N PRO A 482 -18.23 -19.85 -17.90
CA PRO A 482 -17.80 -21.09 -17.25
C PRO A 482 -18.45 -22.34 -17.86
N ALA A 483 -17.71 -23.42 -17.99
CA ALA A 483 -18.20 -24.70 -18.53
C ALA A 483 -19.17 -25.40 -17.56
N GLY A 484 -20.00 -26.30 -18.11
CA GLY A 484 -20.81 -27.25 -17.30
C GLY A 484 -22.00 -26.62 -16.56
N THR A 485 -22.44 -25.42 -16.92
CA THR A 485 -23.59 -24.73 -16.32
C THR A 485 -24.34 -23.90 -17.34
N ASP A 486 -25.65 -23.80 -17.20
CA ASP A 486 -26.52 -23.00 -18.08
C ASP A 486 -26.76 -21.58 -17.53
N VAL A 487 -26.35 -21.31 -16.30
CA VAL A 487 -26.57 -20.03 -15.61
C VAL A 487 -25.33 -19.62 -14.84
N ALA A 488 -24.99 -18.34 -14.89
CA ALA A 488 -23.98 -17.74 -14.00
C ALA A 488 -24.44 -16.36 -13.51
N ARG A 489 -23.81 -15.89 -12.44
CA ARG A 489 -23.96 -14.52 -11.96
C ARG A 489 -22.77 -13.69 -12.42
N LEU A 490 -23.01 -12.59 -13.11
CA LEU A 490 -21.99 -11.62 -13.46
C LEU A 490 -22.05 -10.45 -12.47
N ILE A 491 -20.96 -10.18 -11.80
CA ILE A 491 -20.81 -9.01 -10.91
C ILE A 491 -19.98 -7.95 -11.63
N VAL A 492 -20.59 -6.80 -11.88
CA VAL A 492 -19.93 -5.63 -12.48
C VAL A 492 -19.73 -4.58 -11.38
N LEU A 493 -18.48 -4.22 -11.14
CA LEU A 493 -18.12 -3.20 -10.15
C LEU A 493 -18.23 -1.80 -10.74
N ASP A 494 -18.57 -0.79 -9.91
CA ASP A 494 -18.68 0.62 -10.34
C ASP A 494 -17.35 1.19 -10.89
N ILE A 495 -16.24 0.59 -10.52
CA ILE A 495 -14.89 0.96 -10.96
C ILE A 495 -14.48 0.30 -12.28
N THR A 496 -15.26 -0.69 -12.78
CA THR A 496 -14.89 -1.46 -13.97
C THR A 496 -15.79 -1.04 -15.14
N PRO A 497 -15.31 -0.19 -16.07
CA PRO A 497 -16.09 0.18 -17.23
C PRO A 497 -16.29 -1.07 -18.13
N PHE A 498 -17.54 -1.34 -18.52
CA PHE A 498 -17.86 -2.43 -19.41
C PHE A 498 -17.70 -1.96 -20.86
N ALA A 499 -16.97 -2.69 -21.69
CA ALA A 499 -16.89 -2.37 -23.11
C ALA A 499 -18.29 -2.50 -23.77
N PRO A 500 -18.78 -1.46 -24.48
CA PRO A 500 -20.14 -1.49 -25.04
C PRO A 500 -20.42 -2.74 -25.89
N ALA A 501 -19.47 -3.15 -26.74
CA ALA A 501 -19.63 -4.33 -27.59
C ALA A 501 -19.82 -5.64 -26.81
N LEU A 502 -19.12 -5.80 -25.69
CA LEU A 502 -19.28 -6.94 -24.78
C LEU A 502 -20.55 -6.80 -23.95
N GLN A 503 -20.87 -5.59 -23.49
CA GLN A 503 -22.05 -5.31 -22.67
C GLN A 503 -23.33 -5.62 -23.45
N ASP A 504 -23.45 -5.09 -24.67
CA ASP A 504 -24.61 -5.31 -25.52
C ASP A 504 -24.82 -6.81 -25.83
N TRP A 505 -23.70 -7.51 -26.08
CA TRP A 505 -23.73 -8.95 -26.34
C TRP A 505 -24.11 -9.76 -25.08
N ALA A 506 -23.45 -9.50 -23.94
CA ALA A 506 -23.60 -10.30 -22.72
C ALA A 506 -24.91 -10.04 -21.97
N LEU A 507 -25.40 -8.79 -22.01
CA LEU A 507 -26.59 -8.38 -21.24
C LEU A 507 -27.90 -8.38 -22.03
N ALA A 508 -27.91 -8.74 -23.32
CA ALA A 508 -29.11 -8.77 -24.17
C ALA A 508 -30.26 -9.60 -23.59
N GLY A 509 -29.95 -10.70 -22.89
CA GLY A 509 -30.94 -11.56 -22.21
C GLY A 509 -30.76 -11.65 -20.69
N ALA A 510 -29.91 -10.77 -20.10
CA ALA A 510 -29.58 -10.85 -18.69
C ALA A 510 -30.69 -10.25 -17.80
N THR A 511 -30.81 -10.80 -16.59
CA THR A 511 -31.73 -10.27 -15.57
C THR A 511 -30.91 -9.70 -14.41
N MET A 512 -31.16 -8.44 -14.03
CA MET A 512 -30.54 -7.84 -12.86
C MET A 512 -31.14 -8.47 -11.58
N LEU A 513 -30.27 -9.01 -10.74
CA LEU A 513 -30.63 -9.67 -9.48
C LEU A 513 -30.51 -8.76 -8.26
N ALA A 514 -29.46 -7.95 -8.21
CA ALA A 514 -29.14 -7.10 -7.05
C ALA A 514 -28.26 -5.91 -7.43
N GLU A 515 -28.31 -4.88 -6.61
CA GLU A 515 -27.44 -3.73 -6.66
C GLU A 515 -26.78 -3.51 -5.30
N GLY A 516 -25.53 -3.06 -5.30
CA GLY A 516 -24.81 -2.67 -4.12
C GLY A 516 -25.24 -1.30 -3.57
N PRO A 517 -24.65 -0.88 -2.43
CA PRO A 517 -24.90 0.45 -1.88
C PRO A 517 -24.60 1.56 -2.89
N ILE A 518 -25.42 2.63 -2.86
CA ILE A 518 -25.18 3.81 -3.69
C ILE A 518 -23.92 4.52 -3.22
N THR A 519 -23.02 4.77 -4.14
CA THR A 519 -21.76 5.48 -3.91
C THR A 519 -21.95 7.00 -3.91
N GLY A 520 -20.91 7.74 -3.55
CA GLY A 520 -20.90 9.21 -3.62
C GLY A 520 -21.06 9.77 -5.05
N GLU A 521 -20.88 8.94 -6.07
CA GLU A 521 -21.09 9.27 -7.49
C GLU A 521 -22.53 8.95 -7.97
N ASN A 522 -23.42 8.66 -7.04
CA ASN A 522 -24.83 8.33 -7.30
C ASN A 522 -25.07 7.12 -8.22
N ARG A 523 -24.16 6.13 -8.13
CA ARG A 523 -24.29 4.83 -8.82
C ARG A 523 -24.08 3.69 -7.81
N PRO A 524 -24.66 2.50 -8.05
CA PRO A 524 -24.43 1.35 -7.18
C PRO A 524 -22.96 0.94 -7.23
N SER A 525 -22.41 0.49 -6.10
CA SER A 525 -21.02 0.03 -6.00
C SER A 525 -20.75 -1.24 -6.80
N PHE A 526 -21.77 -2.04 -7.00
CA PHE A 526 -21.76 -3.19 -7.91
C PHE A 526 -23.18 -3.50 -8.39
N VAL A 527 -23.27 -4.20 -9.51
CA VAL A 527 -24.53 -4.76 -10.02
C VAL A 527 -24.33 -6.25 -10.28
N VAL A 528 -25.32 -7.06 -9.91
CA VAL A 528 -25.32 -8.51 -10.14
C VAL A 528 -26.33 -8.83 -11.21
N TYR A 529 -25.87 -9.43 -12.30
CA TYR A 529 -26.72 -9.94 -13.39
C TYR A 529 -26.76 -11.46 -13.37
N ARG A 530 -27.90 -12.03 -13.66
CA ARG A 530 -28.04 -13.43 -14.03
C ARG A 530 -27.89 -13.55 -15.53
N LEU A 531 -26.92 -14.33 -15.99
CA LEU A 531 -26.70 -14.63 -17.40
C LEU A 531 -27.29 -15.97 -17.77
N ASP A 532 -27.98 -16.05 -18.94
CA ASP A 532 -28.32 -17.29 -19.63
C ASP A 532 -27.09 -17.75 -20.42
N LEU A 533 -26.30 -18.64 -19.84
CA LEU A 533 -25.08 -19.14 -20.47
C LEU A 533 -25.39 -20.11 -21.62
N ALA A 534 -26.54 -20.81 -21.63
CA ALA A 534 -26.90 -21.70 -22.72
C ALA A 534 -27.12 -20.91 -24.03
N GLY A 535 -27.86 -19.80 -23.96
CA GLY A 535 -28.06 -18.89 -25.08
C GLY A 535 -26.77 -18.25 -25.57
N LEU A 536 -25.96 -17.69 -24.63
CA LEU A 536 -24.68 -17.04 -24.95
C LEU A 536 -23.66 -18.02 -25.57
N ARG A 537 -23.60 -19.26 -25.07
CA ARG A 537 -22.73 -20.31 -25.64
C ARG A 537 -23.18 -20.69 -27.05
N HIS A 538 -24.48 -20.90 -27.27
CA HIS A 538 -24.97 -21.20 -28.59
C HIS A 538 -24.63 -20.11 -29.60
N GLU A 539 -24.74 -18.85 -29.20
CA GLU A 539 -24.35 -17.72 -30.05
C GLU A 539 -22.82 -17.66 -30.28
N ALA A 540 -21.99 -17.92 -29.24
CA ALA A 540 -20.56 -17.95 -29.34
C ALA A 540 -20.02 -19.13 -30.18
N GLU A 541 -20.68 -20.28 -30.16
CA GLU A 541 -20.35 -21.46 -30.94
C GLU A 541 -20.87 -21.41 -32.38
N SER A 542 -21.78 -20.47 -32.69
CA SER A 542 -22.33 -20.21 -34.01
C SER A 542 -22.13 -18.76 -34.46
N PRO A 543 -20.88 -18.25 -34.42
CA PRO A 543 -20.62 -16.86 -34.73
C PRO A 543 -20.89 -16.56 -36.22
N PRO A 544 -21.21 -15.29 -36.57
CA PRO A 544 -21.63 -14.95 -37.93
C PRO A 544 -20.51 -15.03 -38.97
N LEU A 545 -19.27 -14.97 -38.56
CA LEU A 545 -18.09 -15.00 -39.44
C LEU A 545 -17.15 -16.13 -39.04
N THR A 546 -16.93 -17.08 -39.94
CA THR A 546 -16.10 -18.26 -39.74
C THR A 546 -15.08 -18.45 -40.88
N SER A 547 -15.04 -17.56 -41.86
CA SER A 547 -14.10 -17.63 -42.99
C SER A 547 -12.67 -17.28 -42.51
N VAL A 548 -11.83 -18.30 -42.38
CA VAL A 548 -10.44 -18.19 -41.94
C VAL A 548 -9.54 -19.04 -42.83
N ALA A 549 -8.25 -18.63 -42.90
CA ALA A 549 -7.25 -19.34 -43.67
C ALA A 549 -5.88 -19.28 -43.00
N VAL A 550 -4.98 -20.14 -43.44
CA VAL A 550 -3.56 -20.08 -43.13
C VAL A 550 -2.75 -19.89 -44.41
N GLY A 551 -1.66 -19.15 -44.34
CA GLY A 551 -0.77 -18.88 -45.45
C GLY A 551 0.31 -17.88 -45.08
N SER A 552 1.41 -17.89 -45.85
CA SER A 552 2.53 -16.97 -45.60
C SER A 552 2.23 -15.55 -46.08
N ASP A 553 1.38 -15.41 -47.10
CA ASP A 553 1.00 -14.12 -47.67
C ASP A 553 -0.49 -13.83 -47.42
N PRO A 554 -0.84 -12.79 -46.65
CA PRO A 554 -2.21 -12.41 -46.38
C PRO A 554 -2.94 -11.82 -47.61
N VAL A 555 -2.20 -11.38 -48.63
CA VAL A 555 -2.73 -10.76 -49.86
C VAL A 555 -3.01 -11.81 -50.93
N ASP A 556 -2.09 -12.76 -51.11
CA ASP A 556 -2.21 -13.84 -52.13
C ASP A 556 -3.16 -14.97 -51.60
N ARG A 557 -4.42 -14.84 -51.92
CA ARG A 557 -5.44 -15.84 -51.53
C ARG A 557 -5.30 -17.18 -52.24
N ALA A 558 -4.66 -17.23 -53.39
CA ALA A 558 -4.45 -18.47 -54.14
C ALA A 558 -3.51 -19.44 -53.42
N GLY A 559 -2.57 -18.90 -52.66
CA GLY A 559 -1.66 -19.67 -51.78
C GLY A 559 -2.17 -19.98 -50.38
N GLN A 560 -3.37 -19.51 -50.04
CA GLN A 560 -3.94 -19.72 -48.70
C GLN A 560 -4.73 -21.03 -48.65
N ARG A 561 -4.63 -21.73 -47.50
CA ARG A 561 -5.45 -22.90 -47.19
C ARG A 561 -6.62 -22.47 -46.29
N SER A 562 -7.84 -22.59 -46.77
CA SER A 562 -9.04 -22.33 -45.96
C SER A 562 -9.21 -23.39 -44.86
N LEU A 563 -9.56 -22.95 -43.66
CA LEU A 563 -9.85 -23.81 -42.55
C LEU A 563 -11.30 -23.60 -42.09
N GLN A 564 -11.88 -24.64 -41.47
CA GLN A 564 -13.21 -24.60 -40.89
C GLN A 564 -13.11 -24.60 -39.37
N PRO A 565 -13.66 -23.61 -38.66
CA PRO A 565 -13.75 -23.67 -37.21
C PRO A 565 -14.57 -24.89 -36.72
N PRO A 566 -14.19 -25.47 -35.54
CA PRO A 566 -13.17 -24.99 -34.61
C PRO A 566 -11.75 -25.27 -35.08
N VAL A 567 -10.84 -24.29 -34.87
CA VAL A 567 -9.41 -24.40 -35.25
C VAL A 567 -8.54 -24.36 -34.00
N ASP A 568 -7.73 -25.40 -33.80
CA ASP A 568 -6.86 -25.54 -32.62
C ASP A 568 -5.64 -24.59 -32.68
N PHE A 569 -5.37 -23.95 -31.54
CA PHE A 569 -4.16 -23.17 -31.26
C PHE A 569 -3.34 -23.83 -30.14
N GLY A 570 -2.37 -24.64 -30.54
CA GLY A 570 -1.38 -25.24 -29.65
C GLY A 570 -1.94 -26.19 -28.58
N GLY A 571 -3.17 -26.70 -28.75
CA GLY A 571 -3.86 -27.49 -27.75
C GLY A 571 -4.26 -26.70 -26.50
N VAL A 572 -4.34 -25.37 -26.62
CA VAL A 572 -4.71 -24.45 -25.51
C VAL A 572 -6.12 -23.93 -25.67
N VAL A 573 -6.45 -23.41 -26.86
CA VAL A 573 -7.75 -22.87 -27.21
C VAL A 573 -8.13 -23.27 -28.63
N GLU A 574 -9.45 -23.34 -28.92
CA GLU A 574 -10.00 -23.49 -30.26
C GLU A 574 -10.65 -22.19 -30.69
N PHE A 575 -10.33 -21.72 -31.88
CA PHE A 575 -11.02 -20.61 -32.51
C PHE A 575 -12.37 -21.05 -33.05
N LEU A 576 -13.45 -20.37 -32.65
CA LEU A 576 -14.80 -20.67 -33.08
C LEU A 576 -15.28 -19.74 -34.19
N GLY A 577 -14.74 -18.49 -34.23
CA GLY A 577 -15.12 -17.48 -35.21
C GLY A 577 -15.05 -16.06 -34.63
N TYR A 578 -15.60 -15.10 -35.36
CA TYR A 578 -15.49 -13.68 -35.01
C TYR A 578 -16.71 -12.87 -35.49
N ARG A 579 -16.84 -11.64 -34.94
CA ARG A 579 -17.84 -10.63 -35.32
C ARG A 579 -17.20 -9.25 -35.32
N TRP A 580 -17.31 -8.50 -36.41
CA TRP A 580 -17.02 -7.08 -36.43
C TRP A 580 -18.11 -6.29 -35.71
N VAL A 581 -17.73 -5.28 -34.95
CA VAL A 581 -18.62 -4.36 -34.21
C VAL A 581 -18.18 -2.93 -34.49
N GLY A 582 -19.14 -2.07 -34.82
CA GLY A 582 -18.88 -0.70 -35.24
C GLY A 582 -18.74 -0.55 -36.75
N GLU A 583 -18.67 0.68 -37.23
CA GLU A 583 -18.49 0.99 -38.65
C GLU A 583 -17.00 1.01 -39.02
N LEU A 584 -16.65 0.35 -40.12
CA LEU A 584 -15.25 0.30 -40.60
C LEU A 584 -14.92 1.57 -41.38
N THR A 585 -15.02 2.74 -40.71
CA THR A 585 -14.81 4.08 -41.25
C THR A 585 -13.50 4.66 -40.69
N SER A 586 -12.69 5.28 -41.56
CA SER A 586 -11.39 5.86 -41.19
C SER A 586 -11.50 6.80 -39.99
N GLY A 587 -10.63 6.60 -38.96
CA GLY A 587 -10.57 7.37 -37.72
C GLY A 587 -11.62 7.01 -36.68
N GLU A 588 -12.64 6.21 -37.03
CA GLU A 588 -13.66 5.77 -36.08
C GLU A 588 -13.20 4.57 -35.24
N GLN A 589 -13.84 4.40 -34.08
CA GLN A 589 -13.61 3.24 -33.21
C GLN A 589 -14.50 2.09 -33.65
N ALA A 590 -13.89 1.02 -34.08
CA ALA A 590 -14.54 -0.26 -34.33
C ALA A 590 -13.74 -1.37 -33.65
N GLY A 591 -14.04 -2.62 -33.93
CA GLY A 591 -13.24 -3.72 -33.43
C GLY A 591 -13.84 -5.08 -33.75
N VAL A 592 -13.23 -6.11 -33.22
CA VAL A 592 -13.66 -7.48 -33.45
C VAL A 592 -13.85 -8.23 -32.15
N LEU A 593 -14.98 -8.91 -32.01
CA LEU A 593 -15.20 -9.95 -31.00
C LEU A 593 -14.69 -11.27 -31.60
N THR A 594 -13.80 -11.92 -30.88
CA THR A 594 -13.31 -13.26 -31.21
C THR A 594 -13.82 -14.26 -30.19
N PHE A 595 -14.23 -15.43 -30.65
CA PHE A 595 -14.84 -16.47 -29.84
C PHE A 595 -13.91 -17.67 -29.77
N TRP A 596 -13.62 -18.13 -28.55
CA TRP A 596 -12.66 -19.18 -28.28
C TRP A 596 -13.19 -20.20 -27.29
N ARG A 597 -13.02 -21.49 -27.58
CA ARG A 597 -13.24 -22.57 -26.61
C ARG A 597 -11.91 -22.90 -25.94
N VAL A 598 -11.87 -22.91 -24.63
CA VAL A 598 -10.70 -23.29 -23.86
C VAL A 598 -10.54 -24.82 -23.87
N LEU A 599 -9.36 -25.33 -24.13
CA LEU A 599 -9.02 -26.73 -24.06
C LEU A 599 -8.30 -27.07 -22.74
N ARG A 600 -7.46 -26.17 -22.26
CA ARG A 600 -6.75 -26.34 -20.98
C ARG A 600 -6.27 -24.99 -20.42
N SER A 601 -5.99 -24.96 -19.11
CA SER A 601 -5.26 -23.86 -18.48
C SER A 601 -3.78 -23.85 -18.89
N VAL A 602 -3.19 -22.64 -18.85
CA VAL A 602 -1.75 -22.43 -19.07
C VAL A 602 -1.23 -21.38 -18.12
N PRO A 603 0.07 -21.45 -17.73
CA PRO A 603 0.65 -20.41 -16.90
C PRO A 603 0.70 -19.06 -17.67
N PRO A 604 0.52 -17.93 -16.96
CA PRO A 604 0.77 -16.60 -17.52
C PRO A 604 2.28 -16.39 -17.75
N PRO A 605 2.70 -15.44 -18.62
CA PRO A 605 1.84 -14.56 -19.40
C PRO A 605 1.40 -15.18 -20.73
N LEU A 606 0.20 -14.81 -21.20
CA LEU A 606 -0.32 -15.16 -22.51
C LEU A 606 -1.11 -13.96 -23.05
N ARG A 607 -1.11 -13.73 -24.38
CA ARG A 607 -1.92 -12.68 -25.04
C ARG A 607 -2.53 -13.17 -26.34
N ALA A 608 -3.75 -12.72 -26.59
CA ALA A 608 -4.37 -12.78 -27.91
C ALA A 608 -4.07 -11.50 -28.66
N PHE A 609 -3.81 -11.58 -29.95
CA PHE A 609 -3.63 -10.42 -30.82
C PHE A 609 -4.61 -10.40 -31.99
N VAL A 610 -4.94 -9.19 -32.43
CA VAL A 610 -5.57 -8.90 -33.71
C VAL A 610 -4.81 -7.76 -34.34
N HIS A 611 -4.28 -7.99 -35.56
CA HIS A 611 -3.57 -6.99 -36.33
C HIS A 611 -4.24 -6.77 -37.67
N LEU A 612 -4.29 -5.51 -38.15
CA LEU A 612 -4.66 -5.16 -39.52
C LEU A 612 -3.39 -4.91 -40.32
N LEU A 613 -3.17 -5.70 -41.36
CA LEU A 613 -2.02 -5.59 -42.24
C LEU A 613 -2.37 -4.80 -43.51
N ASP A 614 -1.42 -4.03 -44.02
CA ASP A 614 -1.52 -3.44 -45.34
C ASP A 614 -1.11 -4.47 -46.45
N ALA A 615 -1.16 -4.05 -47.69
CA ALA A 615 -0.72 -4.90 -48.81
C ALA A 615 0.79 -5.23 -48.81
N GLY A 616 1.58 -4.50 -48.05
CA GLY A 616 3.01 -4.77 -47.82
C GLY A 616 3.27 -5.66 -46.59
N GLN A 617 2.23 -6.22 -45.98
CA GLN A 617 2.27 -7.07 -44.80
C GLN A 617 2.75 -6.34 -43.53
N ASN A 618 2.74 -5.00 -43.48
CA ASN A 618 3.05 -4.25 -42.29
C ASN A 618 1.83 -4.11 -41.38
N VAL A 619 2.02 -4.23 -40.08
CA VAL A 619 0.99 -3.97 -39.10
C VAL A 619 0.67 -2.47 -39.06
N VAL A 620 -0.51 -2.09 -39.49
CA VAL A 620 -0.98 -0.69 -39.48
C VAL A 620 -1.70 -0.35 -38.17
N VAL A 621 -2.50 -1.27 -37.69
CA VAL A 621 -3.21 -1.17 -36.40
C VAL A 621 -3.20 -2.55 -35.76
N GLY A 622 -3.00 -2.61 -34.43
CA GLY A 622 -3.03 -3.85 -33.68
C GLY A 622 -3.56 -3.66 -32.25
N TYR A 623 -4.08 -4.73 -31.70
CA TYR A 623 -4.48 -4.79 -30.30
C TYR A 623 -4.16 -6.16 -29.71
N ASP A 624 -3.33 -6.14 -28.65
CA ASP A 624 -2.79 -7.31 -28.00
C ASP A 624 -3.20 -7.31 -26.54
N ALA A 625 -4.07 -8.21 -26.14
CA ALA A 625 -4.57 -8.27 -24.76
C ALA A 625 -5.10 -9.66 -24.39
N LEU A 626 -5.32 -9.85 -23.11
CA LEU A 626 -6.07 -10.97 -22.56
C LEU A 626 -6.83 -10.54 -21.33
N GLY A 627 -8.16 -10.54 -21.39
CA GLY A 627 -9.02 -10.07 -20.31
C GLY A 627 -9.44 -11.16 -19.32
N SER A 628 -8.83 -12.35 -19.34
CA SER A 628 -9.12 -13.44 -18.39
C SER A 628 -7.85 -14.20 -18.04
N PRO A 629 -7.62 -14.57 -16.77
CA PRO A 629 -6.40 -15.25 -16.33
C PRO A 629 -6.31 -16.68 -16.88
N PRO A 630 -5.28 -17.00 -17.68
CA PRO A 630 -5.22 -18.28 -18.39
C PRO A 630 -4.91 -19.49 -17.48
N ASP A 631 -4.38 -19.25 -16.28
CA ASP A 631 -4.13 -20.27 -15.26
C ASP A 631 -5.39 -20.70 -14.49
N ARG A 632 -6.50 -19.96 -14.67
CA ARG A 632 -7.81 -20.23 -14.04
C ARG A 632 -8.82 -20.84 -14.98
N TRP A 633 -8.51 -20.95 -16.24
CA TRP A 633 -9.40 -21.53 -17.24
C TRP A 633 -9.69 -23.01 -16.96
N GLN A 634 -10.90 -23.44 -17.34
CA GLN A 634 -11.31 -24.84 -17.35
C GLN A 634 -11.60 -25.28 -18.79
N ALA A 635 -11.36 -26.55 -19.07
CA ALA A 635 -11.71 -27.12 -20.37
C ALA A 635 -13.22 -26.98 -20.63
N GLY A 636 -13.56 -26.46 -21.81
CA GLY A 636 -14.94 -26.16 -22.21
C GLY A 636 -15.43 -24.76 -21.83
N ASP A 637 -14.66 -23.94 -21.12
CA ASP A 637 -14.99 -22.52 -20.97
C ASP A 637 -15.01 -21.84 -22.35
N ILE A 638 -15.90 -20.84 -22.52
CA ILE A 638 -15.91 -19.99 -23.72
C ILE A 638 -15.37 -18.62 -23.34
N LEU A 639 -14.27 -18.23 -23.97
CA LEU A 639 -13.70 -16.88 -23.86
C LEU A 639 -14.17 -16.04 -25.05
N VAL A 640 -14.80 -14.91 -24.75
CA VAL A 640 -15.16 -13.88 -25.73
C VAL A 640 -14.24 -12.70 -25.52
N GLN A 641 -13.32 -12.48 -26.46
CA GLN A 641 -12.31 -11.43 -26.38
C GLN A 641 -12.67 -10.28 -27.31
N TRP A 642 -12.69 -9.06 -26.79
CA TRP A 642 -12.89 -7.82 -27.51
C TRP A 642 -11.54 -7.20 -27.89
N HIS A 643 -11.37 -6.86 -29.17
CA HIS A 643 -10.20 -6.19 -29.70
C HIS A 643 -10.64 -4.85 -30.31
N PRO A 644 -10.60 -3.73 -29.51
CA PRO A 644 -10.88 -2.40 -30.05
C PRO A 644 -9.79 -1.93 -31.01
N LEU A 645 -10.18 -1.37 -32.13
CA LEU A 645 -9.29 -0.87 -33.15
C LEU A 645 -9.72 0.55 -33.57
N THR A 646 -8.77 1.48 -33.68
CA THR A 646 -9.01 2.73 -34.39
C THR A 646 -8.81 2.45 -35.88
N MET A 647 -9.85 2.60 -36.68
CA MET A 647 -9.80 2.20 -38.09
C MET A 647 -8.79 3.06 -38.87
N PRO A 648 -7.92 2.41 -39.69
CA PRO A 648 -6.92 3.10 -40.45
C PRO A 648 -7.54 3.88 -41.64
N PRO A 649 -6.75 4.68 -42.41
CA PRO A 649 -7.24 5.38 -43.60
C PRO A 649 -8.01 4.47 -44.58
N ALA A 650 -8.84 5.07 -45.45
CA ALA A 650 -9.64 4.30 -46.41
C ALA A 650 -8.74 3.39 -47.27
N GLY A 651 -9.11 2.11 -47.35
CA GLY A 651 -8.30 1.09 -48.00
C GLY A 651 -8.75 -0.32 -47.68
N THR A 652 -8.04 -1.31 -48.28
CA THR A 652 -8.27 -2.72 -47.95
C THR A 652 -7.18 -3.22 -47.03
N TYR A 653 -7.59 -3.87 -45.93
CA TYR A 653 -6.70 -4.42 -44.94
C TYR A 653 -6.95 -5.90 -44.72
N TYR A 654 -5.91 -6.59 -44.27
CA TYR A 654 -5.85 -8.03 -44.12
C TYR A 654 -5.70 -8.37 -42.65
N PRO A 655 -6.80 -8.72 -41.91
CA PRO A 655 -6.72 -9.01 -40.51
C PRO A 655 -6.07 -10.36 -40.23
N GLU A 656 -5.16 -10.39 -39.25
CA GLU A 656 -4.61 -11.61 -38.67
C GLU A 656 -4.92 -11.71 -37.19
N ILE A 657 -5.06 -12.95 -36.69
CA ILE A 657 -5.28 -13.23 -35.27
C ILE A 657 -4.38 -14.36 -34.80
N GLY A 658 -4.05 -14.35 -33.52
CA GLY A 658 -3.27 -15.43 -32.91
C GLY A 658 -3.01 -15.21 -31.43
N TRP A 659 -2.11 -16.02 -30.90
CA TRP A 659 -1.72 -16.02 -29.51
C TRP A 659 -0.21 -16.06 -29.37
N TYR A 660 0.33 -15.38 -28.35
CA TYR A 660 1.77 -15.41 -28.06
C TYR A 660 2.08 -15.24 -26.58
N VAL A 661 3.30 -15.61 -26.20
CA VAL A 661 3.85 -15.40 -24.85
C VAL A 661 4.64 -14.09 -24.83
N PRO A 662 4.19 -13.02 -24.16
CA PRO A 662 4.92 -11.75 -24.12
C PRO A 662 6.22 -11.85 -23.26
N PRO A 663 7.25 -10.94 -23.45
CA PRO A 663 7.22 -9.87 -24.46
C PRO A 663 7.52 -10.35 -25.89
N ASP A 664 8.42 -11.29 -26.12
CA ASP A 664 8.89 -11.75 -27.44
C ASP A 664 8.92 -13.28 -27.52
N GLY A 665 8.07 -13.95 -26.75
CA GLY A 665 8.01 -15.40 -26.70
C GLY A 665 7.31 -16.03 -27.92
N PRO A 666 7.27 -17.37 -27.98
CA PRO A 666 6.71 -18.08 -29.13
C PRO A 666 5.22 -17.83 -29.30
N ARG A 667 4.77 -17.78 -30.55
CA ARG A 667 3.36 -17.84 -30.93
C ARG A 667 2.81 -19.26 -30.81
N LEU A 668 1.55 -19.40 -30.41
CA LEU A 668 0.85 -20.70 -30.47
C LEU A 668 0.64 -21.09 -31.93
N GLN A 669 0.90 -22.37 -32.23
CA GLN A 669 0.74 -22.88 -33.60
C GLN A 669 -0.72 -23.23 -33.90
N VAL A 670 -1.20 -22.82 -35.05
CA VAL A 670 -2.46 -23.29 -35.64
C VAL A 670 -2.28 -24.74 -36.05
N ARG A 671 -3.20 -25.61 -35.64
CA ARG A 671 -3.11 -27.06 -35.85
C ARG A 671 -4.34 -27.59 -36.58
N GLU A 672 -4.09 -28.58 -37.45
CA GLU A 672 -5.12 -29.41 -38.04
C GLU A 672 -4.64 -30.86 -37.99
N ASP A 673 -5.46 -31.74 -37.49
CA ASP A 673 -5.16 -33.17 -37.29
C ASP A 673 -3.79 -33.42 -36.57
N GLY A 674 -3.47 -32.55 -35.60
CA GLY A 674 -2.23 -32.62 -34.83
C GLY A 674 -0.98 -32.10 -35.53
N THR A 675 -1.10 -31.59 -36.75
CA THR A 675 0.01 -31.00 -37.53
C THR A 675 0.02 -29.49 -37.41
N ASP A 676 1.17 -28.91 -37.10
CA ASP A 676 1.37 -27.47 -37.03
C ASP A 676 1.38 -26.88 -38.46
N LEU A 677 0.52 -25.91 -38.74
CA LEU A 677 0.36 -25.28 -40.04
C LEU A 677 0.94 -23.87 -40.13
N ALA A 678 0.69 -23.03 -39.15
CA ALA A 678 1.08 -21.61 -39.09
C ALA A 678 1.05 -21.10 -37.64
N ASP A 679 1.56 -19.89 -37.45
CA ASP A 679 1.58 -19.19 -36.15
C ASP A 679 0.45 -18.14 -35.99
N ARG A 680 -0.49 -18.10 -36.95
CA ARG A 680 -1.60 -17.15 -37.03
C ARG A 680 -2.71 -17.66 -37.95
N LEU A 681 -3.92 -17.11 -37.77
CA LEU A 681 -5.02 -17.23 -38.74
C LEU A 681 -5.24 -15.89 -39.45
N LEU A 682 -5.55 -15.99 -40.76
CA LEU A 682 -5.96 -14.87 -41.58
C LEU A 682 -7.50 -14.83 -41.62
N LEU A 683 -8.07 -13.67 -41.32
CA LEU A 683 -9.52 -13.45 -41.45
C LEU A 683 -9.86 -12.94 -42.87
N ALA A 684 -11.17 -12.80 -43.15
CA ALA A 684 -11.59 -12.17 -44.41
C ALA A 684 -11.09 -10.72 -44.46
N PRO A 685 -10.55 -10.25 -45.62
CA PRO A 685 -10.17 -8.86 -45.81
C PRO A 685 -11.30 -7.91 -45.54
N VAL A 686 -10.97 -6.75 -44.98
CA VAL A 686 -11.90 -5.68 -44.67
C VAL A 686 -11.61 -4.43 -45.48
N SER A 687 -12.65 -3.75 -45.89
CA SER A 687 -12.54 -2.46 -46.58
C SER A 687 -12.91 -1.35 -45.62
N CYS A 688 -11.97 -0.48 -45.28
CA CYS A 688 -12.20 0.73 -44.50
C CYS A 688 -12.61 1.85 -45.47
N ARG A 689 -13.70 2.56 -45.10
CA ARG A 689 -14.29 3.64 -45.91
C ARG A 689 -13.85 5.02 -45.44
#